data_53f429688825cfe0978a60265e96c9dd
#
_entry.id   53f429688825cfe0978a60265e96c9dd
#
_cell.length_a   1.000
_cell.length_b   1.000
_cell.length_c   1.000
_cell.angle_alpha   90.00
_cell.angle_beta   90.00
_cell.angle_gamma   90.00
#
_symmetry.space_group_name_H-M   'P 1'
#
loop_
_entity.id
_entity.type
_entity.pdbx_description
1 polymer ?
#
loop_
_entity_poly.entity_id
_entity_poly.type
_entity_poly.pdbx_seq_one_letter_code
_entity_poly.pdbx_strand_id
1 'polypeptide(L)'
;MIHDFLPVCRADMEKRGWDQCDFVYVCGDAYVDHPSFGSAIISRVLESYGYKVGIIAQPDWKDKESIQVLGRPRLGFLVSAGNMDSMVNHYSVSKRRRDKDSYTPGGVMGKRPDYAAVVYCNLIRSVYKDIPIVIGGIEASLRRLAHYDYWSNKVKHSILVDSQADLISYGMGEKSIVEIADALNSGLDVKDITFIDGTVYKTDSLDSVYDAVTLPSYDEIKTDKRRYAESFNIQYKNTDAFSGKRLVEQYRDNLYVVQNPPAKPLSVQEMDDVYALPYMRRWHPSYDAAGGIPAFSEVKFSLISNRGCFGGCSFCALTFHQGRIIQVRSHESIIDEAKYLTKEPDFKGYIHDVGGPTANFRFPACKKQLKYGACPGKQCLFPKPCENLIADHTDYIALLRKLRALPKVKKVFIRSGIRFDYVLADKKKDFLRELCMYHVSGQLKVAPEHVSDQVLRLLGKPENSVYEKFAQEYKKMNEKLGLKQYLVPYLMSSHPGSTLKEAVELAEHLRDLGYMPEQVQDFYPTPSTISTCMYYTGLDPRTMEPVYVPTNPHEKAMQRALIQYRNPDNYDLVKEALIKAGREDLIGFDQKCLIKPRKITKDIADRKKVGTRTGKKPGNGKKEGKSRQVLSGRAKGMAGQTGGRRPKPKQGGRKK
;
A
#
# COMPACT_ATOMS: atom_id res chain seq x y z
N MET A 1 -20.28 -16.56 19.12
CA MET A 1 -19.91 -15.13 18.89
C MET A 1 -21.18 -14.38 18.47
N ILE A 2 -21.37 -13.18 19.02
CA ILE A 2 -22.50 -12.32 18.67
C ILE A 2 -22.19 -11.70 17.29
N HIS A 3 -23.11 -11.83 16.34
CA HIS A 3 -22.97 -11.23 15.00
C HIS A 3 -23.36 -9.74 15.08
N ASP A 4 -22.46 -8.91 15.62
CA ASP A 4 -22.62 -7.47 15.81
C ASP A 4 -21.25 -6.78 15.77
N PHE A 5 -21.22 -5.45 15.59
CA PHE A 5 -19.97 -4.67 15.68
C PHE A 5 -19.32 -4.82 17.07
N LEU A 6 -17.98 -4.79 17.08
CA LEU A 6 -17.25 -4.71 18.34
C LEU A 6 -17.53 -3.35 19.02
N PRO A 7 -17.52 -3.30 20.36
CA PRO A 7 -17.81 -2.09 21.11
C PRO A 7 -16.92 -0.89 20.73
N VAL A 8 -17.54 0.26 20.52
CA VAL A 8 -16.85 1.54 20.30
C VAL A 8 -17.15 2.55 21.41
N CYS A 9 -18.07 2.23 22.32
CA CYS A 9 -18.44 3.05 23.47
C CYS A 9 -18.90 2.18 24.65
N ARG A 10 -19.08 2.80 25.81
CA ARG A 10 -19.55 2.11 27.05
C ARG A 10 -20.90 1.41 26.86
N ALA A 11 -21.85 2.07 26.20
CA ALA A 11 -23.17 1.49 25.96
C ALA A 11 -23.11 0.18 25.13
N ASP A 12 -22.14 0.05 24.22
CA ASP A 12 -21.94 -1.19 23.46
C ASP A 12 -21.35 -2.31 24.34
N MET A 13 -20.48 -1.94 25.30
CA MET A 13 -19.96 -2.89 26.30
C MET A 13 -21.07 -3.41 27.20
N GLU A 14 -21.92 -2.51 27.70
CA GLU A 14 -23.08 -2.84 28.56
C GLU A 14 -24.06 -3.80 27.87
N LYS A 15 -24.36 -3.59 26.57
CA LYS A 15 -25.18 -4.52 25.77
C LYS A 15 -24.58 -5.94 25.70
N ARG A 16 -23.27 -6.06 25.81
CA ARG A 16 -22.55 -7.34 25.83
C ARG A 16 -22.33 -7.89 27.26
N GLY A 17 -22.77 -7.17 28.29
CA GLY A 17 -22.53 -7.51 29.69
C GLY A 17 -21.05 -7.40 30.09
N TRP A 18 -20.33 -6.43 29.51
CA TRP A 18 -18.91 -6.22 29.78
C TRP A 18 -18.68 -4.96 30.61
N ASP A 19 -18.08 -5.12 31.76
CA ASP A 19 -17.63 -4.00 32.59
C ASP A 19 -16.26 -3.46 32.11
N GLN A 20 -15.42 -4.34 31.52
CA GLN A 20 -14.08 -4.00 31.07
C GLN A 20 -13.71 -4.80 29.81
N CYS A 21 -13.00 -4.17 28.88
CA CYS A 21 -12.33 -4.86 27.77
C CYS A 21 -11.02 -5.52 28.25
N ASP A 22 -10.66 -6.64 27.64
CA ASP A 22 -9.30 -7.20 27.77
C ASP A 22 -8.31 -6.36 26.96
N PHE A 23 -8.67 -6.04 25.72
CA PHE A 23 -7.89 -5.16 24.86
C PHE A 23 -8.73 -4.02 24.31
N VAL A 24 -8.09 -2.87 24.10
CA VAL A 24 -8.64 -1.75 23.34
C VAL A 24 -7.76 -1.50 22.13
N TYR A 25 -8.34 -1.65 20.94
CA TYR A 25 -7.64 -1.40 19.67
C TYR A 25 -7.81 0.05 19.23
N VAL A 26 -6.70 0.79 19.15
CA VAL A 26 -6.65 2.17 18.66
C VAL A 26 -6.18 2.19 17.22
N CYS A 27 -6.99 2.73 16.32
CA CYS A 27 -6.75 2.70 14.88
C CYS A 27 -6.77 4.09 14.25
N GLY A 28 -5.84 4.35 13.31
CA GLY A 28 -5.84 5.57 12.49
C GLY A 28 -6.90 5.58 11.39
N ASP A 29 -7.47 4.42 11.02
CA ASP A 29 -8.61 4.32 10.10
C ASP A 29 -9.92 4.39 10.87
N ALA A 30 -11.00 4.83 10.22
CA ALA A 30 -12.35 4.61 10.69
C ALA A 30 -12.67 3.11 10.82
N TYR A 31 -13.58 2.75 11.72
CA TYR A 31 -13.92 1.34 11.95
C TYR A 31 -14.73 0.77 10.78
N VAL A 32 -14.10 -0.10 10.03
CA VAL A 32 -14.73 -0.96 9.01
C VAL A 32 -14.52 -2.41 9.43
N ASP A 33 -15.59 -3.10 9.77
CA ASP A 33 -15.53 -4.51 10.19
C ASP A 33 -15.54 -5.42 8.96
N HIS A 34 -14.37 -5.54 8.33
CA HIS A 34 -14.20 -6.27 7.09
C HIS A 34 -12.81 -6.93 7.03
N PRO A 35 -12.67 -8.16 6.46
CA PRO A 35 -11.39 -8.89 6.42
C PRO A 35 -10.30 -8.27 5.51
N SER A 36 -10.56 -7.10 4.94
CA SER A 36 -9.55 -6.26 4.28
C SER A 36 -8.96 -5.17 5.19
N PHE A 37 -9.38 -5.11 6.46
CA PHE A 37 -8.92 -4.13 7.43
C PHE A 37 -8.22 -4.84 8.59
N GLY A 38 -6.94 -4.49 8.82
CA GLY A 38 -6.13 -5.14 9.85
C GLY A 38 -6.69 -4.99 11.26
N SER A 39 -7.32 -3.85 11.58
CA SER A 39 -7.99 -3.65 12.87
C SER A 39 -9.14 -4.63 13.11
N ALA A 40 -9.95 -4.88 12.07
CA ALA A 40 -11.03 -5.87 12.15
C ALA A 40 -10.48 -7.30 12.29
N ILE A 41 -9.48 -7.67 11.48
CA ILE A 41 -8.89 -9.01 11.53
C ILE A 41 -8.35 -9.31 12.93
N ILE A 42 -7.45 -8.48 13.44
CA ILE A 42 -6.80 -8.71 14.74
C ILE A 42 -7.83 -8.73 15.88
N SER A 43 -8.79 -7.82 15.86
CA SER A 43 -9.82 -7.76 16.90
C SER A 43 -10.77 -8.97 16.86
N ARG A 44 -11.18 -9.40 15.64
CA ARG A 44 -12.03 -10.61 15.50
C ARG A 44 -11.29 -11.90 15.80
N VAL A 45 -9.99 -11.99 15.47
CA VAL A 45 -9.15 -13.12 15.89
C VAL A 45 -9.12 -13.20 17.41
N LEU A 46 -8.81 -12.12 18.12
CA LEU A 46 -8.81 -12.13 19.59
C LEU A 46 -10.19 -12.46 20.19
N GLU A 47 -11.29 -11.90 19.61
CA GLU A 47 -12.65 -12.24 20.03
C GLU A 47 -12.92 -13.74 19.87
N SER A 48 -12.41 -14.39 18.82
CA SER A 48 -12.60 -15.84 18.60
C SER A 48 -11.89 -16.71 19.64
N TYR A 49 -10.84 -16.18 20.26
CA TYR A 49 -10.15 -16.81 21.39
C TYR A 49 -10.73 -16.41 22.77
N GLY A 50 -11.87 -15.71 22.79
CA GLY A 50 -12.60 -15.37 24.01
C GLY A 50 -12.20 -14.05 24.67
N TYR A 51 -11.30 -13.28 24.07
CA TYR A 51 -10.91 -11.97 24.58
C TYR A 51 -11.96 -10.89 24.27
N LYS A 52 -12.21 -10.02 25.23
CA LYS A 52 -13.11 -8.86 25.09
C LYS A 52 -12.36 -7.70 24.44
N VAL A 53 -12.67 -7.38 23.19
CA VAL A 53 -11.97 -6.35 22.41
C VAL A 53 -12.90 -5.19 22.09
N GLY A 54 -12.50 -3.97 22.44
CA GLY A 54 -13.16 -2.74 22.01
C GLY A 54 -12.30 -1.96 21.00
N ILE A 55 -12.92 -1.10 20.20
CA ILE A 55 -12.24 -0.33 19.15
C ILE A 55 -12.42 1.17 19.37
N ILE A 56 -11.32 1.90 19.41
CA ILE A 56 -11.27 3.36 19.36
C ILE A 56 -10.68 3.75 17.99
N ALA A 57 -11.55 4.09 17.05
CA ALA A 57 -11.17 4.48 15.70
C ALA A 57 -11.01 6.00 15.59
N GLN A 58 -9.85 6.45 15.12
CA GLN A 58 -9.53 7.86 14.91
C GLN A 58 -9.81 8.75 16.13
N PRO A 59 -9.25 8.42 17.33
CA PRO A 59 -9.42 9.30 18.50
C PRO A 59 -8.91 10.70 18.19
N ASP A 60 -9.54 11.71 18.81
CA ASP A 60 -8.99 13.06 18.74
C ASP A 60 -7.67 13.11 19.51
N TRP A 61 -6.58 13.08 18.76
CA TRP A 61 -5.23 13.03 19.31
C TRP A 61 -4.81 14.31 20.07
N LYS A 62 -5.66 15.34 20.08
CA LYS A 62 -5.49 16.55 20.88
C LYS A 62 -6.26 16.50 22.20
N ASP A 63 -7.17 15.53 22.34
CA ASP A 63 -8.00 15.35 23.51
C ASP A 63 -7.73 14.01 24.19
N LYS A 64 -7.28 14.07 25.45
CA LYS A 64 -6.99 12.88 26.26
C LYS A 64 -8.24 12.05 26.63
N GLU A 65 -9.42 12.66 26.63
CA GLU A 65 -10.67 11.96 26.93
C GLU A 65 -11.04 11.00 25.80
N SER A 66 -10.63 11.30 24.57
CA SER A 66 -10.91 10.47 23.40
C SER A 66 -10.37 9.05 23.50
N ILE A 67 -9.30 8.83 24.30
CA ILE A 67 -8.70 7.51 24.51
C ILE A 67 -9.30 6.77 25.71
N GLN A 68 -10.20 7.41 26.47
CA GLN A 68 -10.77 6.87 27.69
C GLN A 68 -12.20 6.35 27.51
N VAL A 69 -12.78 6.47 26.32
CA VAL A 69 -14.19 6.18 26.03
C VAL A 69 -14.60 4.73 26.37
N LEU A 70 -13.68 3.78 26.32
CA LEU A 70 -13.87 2.38 26.72
C LEU A 70 -13.27 2.04 28.10
N GLY A 71 -12.63 3.02 28.75
CA GLY A 71 -11.92 2.84 30.02
C GLY A 71 -10.56 2.15 29.85
N ARG A 72 -9.96 1.79 31.01
CA ARG A 72 -8.68 1.06 31.06
C ARG A 72 -8.91 -0.40 30.67
N PRO A 73 -8.23 -0.93 29.65
CA PRO A 73 -8.28 -2.37 29.35
C PRO A 73 -7.55 -3.18 30.43
N ARG A 74 -7.90 -4.46 30.55
CA ARG A 74 -7.28 -5.37 31.52
C ARG A 74 -5.87 -5.76 31.12
N LEU A 75 -5.64 -6.08 29.83
CA LEU A 75 -4.37 -6.62 29.32
C LEU A 75 -3.53 -5.60 28.56
N GLY A 76 -4.15 -4.72 27.76
CA GLY A 76 -3.36 -3.75 27.03
C GLY A 76 -4.08 -3.01 25.91
N PHE A 77 -3.37 -2.04 25.34
CA PHE A 77 -3.76 -1.36 24.10
C PHE A 77 -3.05 -1.98 22.91
N LEU A 78 -3.81 -2.14 21.81
CA LEU A 78 -3.28 -2.48 20.49
C LEU A 78 -3.36 -1.23 19.63
N VAL A 79 -2.28 -0.87 18.94
CA VAL A 79 -2.22 0.41 18.21
C VAL A 79 -1.73 0.20 16.77
N SER A 80 -2.45 0.76 15.80
CA SER A 80 -1.98 0.85 14.41
C SER A 80 -2.31 2.19 13.75
N ALA A 81 -1.55 2.54 12.73
CA ALA A 81 -1.84 3.71 11.90
C ALA A 81 -3.01 3.48 10.93
N GLY A 82 -3.50 2.24 10.81
CA GLY A 82 -4.51 1.81 9.84
C GLY A 82 -3.92 0.96 8.71
N ASN A 83 -4.68 0.82 7.62
CA ASN A 83 -4.29 0.01 6.45
C ASN A 83 -3.12 0.59 5.66
N MET A 84 -2.85 1.88 5.83
CA MET A 84 -1.72 2.56 5.21
C MET A 84 -0.83 3.21 6.27
N ASP A 85 0.45 3.35 5.91
CA ASP A 85 1.37 4.25 6.61
C ASP A 85 0.80 5.67 6.62
N SER A 86 0.76 6.33 7.78
CA SER A 86 0.13 7.64 7.94
C SER A 86 0.78 8.71 7.06
N MET A 87 2.12 8.69 6.93
CA MET A 87 2.85 9.66 6.12
C MET A 87 2.62 9.44 4.63
N VAL A 88 2.61 8.16 4.17
CA VAL A 88 2.28 7.80 2.78
C VAL A 88 0.84 8.17 2.44
N ASN A 89 -0.08 8.02 3.38
CA ASN A 89 -1.48 8.41 3.19
C ASN A 89 -1.67 9.92 3.10
N HIS A 90 -0.95 10.68 3.91
CA HIS A 90 -1.14 12.13 4.03
C HIS A 90 -0.43 12.96 2.96
N TYR A 91 0.70 12.47 2.45
CA TYR A 91 1.56 13.27 1.58
C TYR A 91 1.81 12.60 0.22
N SER A 92 1.95 13.42 -0.81
CA SER A 92 2.51 13.02 -2.09
C SER A 92 4.05 12.92 -2.02
N VAL A 93 4.68 12.37 -3.06
CA VAL A 93 6.15 12.33 -3.18
C VAL A 93 6.78 13.73 -3.15
N SER A 94 6.08 14.75 -3.63
CA SER A 94 6.52 16.16 -3.54
C SER A 94 6.27 16.78 -2.15
N LYS A 95 5.99 15.96 -1.12
CA LYS A 95 5.67 16.37 0.25
C LYS A 95 4.48 17.33 0.37
N ARG A 96 3.61 17.37 -0.63
CA ARG A 96 2.34 18.11 -0.58
C ARG A 96 1.31 17.29 0.19
N ARG A 97 0.62 17.93 1.13
CA ARG A 97 -0.48 17.28 1.84
C ARG A 97 -1.62 16.99 0.87
N ARG A 98 -2.23 15.81 1.00
CA ARG A 98 -3.40 15.42 0.21
C ARG A 98 -4.65 16.07 0.77
N ASP A 99 -5.65 16.28 -0.08
CA ASP A 99 -6.92 16.92 0.29
C ASP A 99 -7.94 15.91 0.84
N LYS A 100 -7.70 14.60 0.64
CA LYS A 100 -8.63 13.53 1.03
C LYS A 100 -7.90 12.38 1.70
N ASP A 101 -8.57 11.78 2.69
CA ASP A 101 -8.20 10.51 3.31
C ASP A 101 -9.35 9.51 3.08
N SER A 102 -9.15 8.52 2.21
CA SER A 102 -10.19 7.54 1.86
C SER A 102 -10.60 6.62 3.02
N TYR A 103 -9.82 6.57 4.09
CA TYR A 103 -10.06 5.76 5.28
C TYR A 103 -10.78 6.52 6.40
N THR A 104 -11.22 7.74 6.12
CA THR A 104 -11.92 8.61 7.07
C THR A 104 -13.37 8.81 6.65
N PRO A 105 -14.32 9.02 7.57
CA PRO A 105 -15.71 9.30 7.24
C PRO A 105 -15.85 10.46 6.25
N GLY A 106 -16.56 10.22 5.15
CA GLY A 106 -16.73 11.20 4.07
C GLY A 106 -15.43 11.57 3.32
N GLY A 107 -14.31 10.89 3.57
CA GLY A 107 -13.02 11.17 2.95
C GLY A 107 -12.33 12.44 3.49
N VAL A 108 -12.69 12.92 4.68
CA VAL A 108 -12.20 14.17 5.27
C VAL A 108 -10.75 14.00 5.76
N MET A 109 -9.83 14.84 5.24
CA MET A 109 -8.43 14.85 5.69
C MET A 109 -8.27 15.46 7.10
N GLY A 110 -7.31 14.93 7.90
CA GLY A 110 -6.87 15.52 9.16
C GLY A 110 -7.45 14.86 10.42
N LYS A 111 -8.23 13.79 10.29
CA LYS A 111 -8.67 12.97 11.44
C LYS A 111 -7.54 12.12 12.00
N ARG A 112 -6.68 11.61 11.14
CA ARG A 112 -5.48 10.86 11.51
C ARG A 112 -4.30 11.83 11.71
N PRO A 113 -3.46 11.69 12.75
CA PRO A 113 -2.22 12.47 12.88
C PRO A 113 -1.11 11.94 11.96
N ASP A 114 -0.11 12.77 11.72
CA ASP A 114 1.17 12.33 11.14
C ASP A 114 1.87 11.41 12.13
N TYR A 115 2.57 10.36 11.66
CA TYR A 115 3.18 9.32 12.50
C TYR A 115 2.17 8.75 13.53
N ALA A 116 1.03 8.34 13.04
CA ALA A 116 -0.15 8.04 13.84
C ALA A 116 0.12 7.05 15.00
N ALA A 117 0.88 5.99 14.74
CA ALA A 117 1.18 5.01 15.78
C ALA A 117 1.97 5.64 16.95
N VAL A 118 2.94 6.51 16.67
CA VAL A 118 3.72 7.23 17.70
C VAL A 118 2.81 8.17 18.50
N VAL A 119 1.99 8.94 17.81
CA VAL A 119 1.09 9.94 18.44
C VAL A 119 0.08 9.25 19.35
N TYR A 120 -0.54 8.17 18.89
CA TYR A 120 -1.53 7.43 19.69
C TYR A 120 -0.89 6.76 20.93
N CYS A 121 0.31 6.17 20.79
CA CYS A 121 1.01 5.62 21.95
C CYS A 121 1.32 6.69 23.00
N ASN A 122 1.80 7.87 22.56
CA ASN A 122 2.06 8.98 23.46
C ASN A 122 0.78 9.50 24.14
N LEU A 123 -0.34 9.52 23.41
CA LEU A 123 -1.64 9.88 23.98
C LEU A 123 -2.06 8.86 25.06
N ILE A 124 -1.95 7.56 24.78
CA ILE A 124 -2.24 6.49 25.76
C ILE A 124 -1.34 6.64 26.99
N ARG A 125 -0.01 6.80 26.82
CA ARG A 125 0.93 6.97 27.94
C ARG A 125 0.67 8.23 28.76
N SER A 126 0.09 9.27 28.16
CA SER A 126 -0.26 10.47 28.91
C SER A 126 -1.37 10.26 29.92
N VAL A 127 -2.21 9.24 29.70
CA VAL A 127 -3.35 8.85 30.57
C VAL A 127 -3.00 7.62 31.41
N TYR A 128 -2.51 6.55 30.77
CA TYR A 128 -2.22 5.26 31.37
C TYR A 128 -0.71 4.99 31.34
N LYS A 129 -0.05 5.12 32.49
CA LYS A 129 1.43 5.06 32.61
C LYS A 129 2.00 3.64 32.46
N ASP A 130 1.28 2.66 32.94
CA ASP A 130 1.76 1.31 33.23
C ASP A 130 1.07 0.20 32.43
N ILE A 131 0.12 0.54 31.55
CA ILE A 131 -0.59 -0.44 30.73
C ILE A 131 0.28 -0.92 29.56
N PRO A 132 0.31 -2.20 29.20
CA PRO A 132 0.98 -2.68 28.00
C PRO A 132 0.45 -2.01 26.71
N ILE A 133 1.36 -1.61 25.83
CA ILE A 133 1.05 -1.08 24.51
C ILE A 133 1.78 -1.91 23.45
N VAL A 134 1.01 -2.61 22.62
CA VAL A 134 1.52 -3.38 21.48
C VAL A 134 1.17 -2.65 20.20
N ILE A 135 2.17 -2.29 19.40
CA ILE A 135 1.97 -1.64 18.11
C ILE A 135 2.08 -2.64 16.96
N GLY A 136 1.30 -2.44 15.91
CA GLY A 136 1.31 -3.32 14.74
C GLY A 136 0.91 -2.62 13.45
N GLY A 137 0.60 -3.39 12.43
CA GLY A 137 0.26 -2.91 11.10
C GLY A 137 1.46 -2.46 10.28
N ILE A 138 1.19 -1.90 9.09
CA ILE A 138 2.25 -1.61 8.11
C ILE A 138 3.23 -0.53 8.59
N GLU A 139 2.75 0.52 9.26
CA GLU A 139 3.60 1.60 9.76
C GLU A 139 4.62 1.10 10.78
N ALA A 140 4.20 0.28 11.74
CA ALA A 140 5.08 -0.35 12.71
C ALA A 140 6.03 -1.37 12.06
N SER A 141 5.53 -2.20 11.14
CA SER A 141 6.33 -3.20 10.42
C SER A 141 7.48 -2.57 9.64
N LEU A 142 7.24 -1.44 8.97
CA LEU A 142 8.25 -0.78 8.14
C LEU A 142 9.23 0.09 8.93
N ARG A 143 8.91 0.39 10.20
CA ARG A 143 9.73 1.22 11.08
C ARG A 143 10.22 0.48 12.33
N ARG A 144 10.20 -0.85 12.30
CA ARG A 144 10.53 -1.70 13.45
C ARG A 144 11.99 -1.65 13.89
N LEU A 145 12.90 -1.28 12.98
CA LEU A 145 14.31 -1.00 13.24
C LEU A 145 14.62 0.44 12.80
N ALA A 146 15.84 0.90 12.99
CA ALA A 146 16.25 2.22 12.51
C ALA A 146 16.09 2.29 10.98
N HIS A 147 15.56 3.41 10.52
CA HIS A 147 15.15 3.56 9.13
C HIS A 147 15.31 4.99 8.63
N TYR A 148 15.57 5.13 7.32
CA TYR A 148 15.52 6.43 6.67
C TYR A 148 14.07 6.91 6.53
N ASP A 149 13.80 8.09 7.07
CA ASP A 149 12.52 8.80 6.95
C ASP A 149 12.60 9.88 5.87
N TYR A 150 11.85 9.67 4.80
CA TYR A 150 11.85 10.54 3.63
C TYR A 150 11.41 11.98 3.94
N TRP A 151 10.40 12.13 4.81
CA TRP A 151 9.81 13.44 5.11
C TRP A 151 10.73 14.34 5.90
N SER A 152 11.40 13.81 6.92
CA SER A 152 12.41 14.53 7.72
C SER A 152 13.81 14.49 7.09
N ASN A 153 14.04 13.64 6.07
CA ASN A 153 15.34 13.39 5.44
C ASN A 153 16.42 13.00 6.45
N LYS A 154 16.08 12.12 7.38
CA LYS A 154 16.96 11.67 8.47
C LYS A 154 16.79 10.17 8.72
N VAL A 155 17.82 9.53 9.28
CA VAL A 155 17.68 8.22 9.90
C VAL A 155 17.01 8.41 11.25
N LYS A 156 15.87 7.74 11.46
CA LYS A 156 15.12 7.70 12.72
C LYS A 156 15.41 6.40 13.47
N HIS A 157 15.15 6.42 14.76
CA HIS A 157 15.18 5.22 15.59
C HIS A 157 14.10 4.22 15.14
N SER A 158 14.14 3.02 15.71
CA SER A 158 12.99 2.13 15.73
C SER A 158 11.75 2.86 16.25
N ILE A 159 10.60 2.63 15.64
CA ILE A 159 9.33 3.19 16.13
C ILE A 159 9.04 2.74 17.57
N LEU A 160 9.58 1.61 18.02
CA LEU A 160 9.46 1.12 19.39
C LEU A 160 10.18 2.03 20.39
N VAL A 161 11.27 2.68 19.97
CA VAL A 161 12.00 3.65 20.79
C VAL A 161 11.27 5.00 20.79
N ASP A 162 10.77 5.43 19.62
CA ASP A 162 10.15 6.77 19.47
C ASP A 162 8.71 6.82 20.04
N SER A 163 7.97 5.69 20.12
CA SER A 163 6.54 5.65 20.44
C SER A 163 6.19 5.40 21.90
N GLN A 164 7.17 5.09 22.77
CA GLN A 164 6.93 4.61 24.14
C GLN A 164 6.05 3.33 24.22
N ALA A 165 5.90 2.59 23.11
CA ALA A 165 5.29 1.27 23.12
C ALA A 165 6.23 0.23 23.78
N ASP A 166 5.67 -0.89 24.18
CA ASP A 166 6.41 -1.95 24.84
C ASP A 166 6.84 -3.03 23.86
N LEU A 167 5.99 -3.36 22.89
CA LEU A 167 6.19 -4.46 21.96
C LEU A 167 5.68 -4.09 20.56
N ILE A 168 6.34 -4.58 19.51
CA ILE A 168 5.81 -4.58 18.13
C ILE A 168 5.39 -5.99 17.77
N SER A 169 4.18 -6.14 17.20
CA SER A 169 3.79 -7.30 16.40
C SER A 169 3.88 -6.89 14.93
N TYR A 170 4.90 -7.38 14.20
CA TYR A 170 5.13 -6.98 12.82
C TYR A 170 4.71 -8.07 11.81
N GLY A 171 4.46 -7.65 10.58
CA GLY A 171 4.01 -8.56 9.54
C GLY A 171 2.52 -8.88 9.64
N MET A 172 2.17 -10.13 9.34
CA MET A 172 0.81 -10.66 9.50
C MET A 172 0.66 -11.19 10.91
N GLY A 173 -0.06 -10.46 11.74
CA GLY A 173 -0.03 -10.58 13.19
C GLY A 173 -1.02 -11.58 13.81
N GLU A 174 -1.76 -12.36 13.01
CA GLU A 174 -2.84 -13.22 13.53
C GLU A 174 -2.37 -14.24 14.56
N LYS A 175 -1.19 -14.85 14.36
CA LYS A 175 -0.61 -15.82 15.32
C LYS A 175 0.01 -15.10 16.51
N SER A 176 0.91 -14.16 16.24
CA SER A 176 1.66 -13.47 17.29
C SER A 176 0.77 -12.71 18.26
N ILE A 177 -0.37 -12.17 17.81
CA ILE A 177 -1.26 -11.43 18.70
C ILE A 177 -1.98 -12.35 19.71
N VAL A 178 -2.31 -13.58 19.32
CA VAL A 178 -2.90 -14.58 20.21
C VAL A 178 -1.87 -15.02 21.25
N GLU A 179 -0.64 -15.34 20.82
CA GLU A 179 0.45 -15.72 21.73
C GLU A 179 0.78 -14.59 22.72
N ILE A 180 0.78 -13.33 22.27
CA ILE A 180 0.96 -12.15 23.15
C ILE A 180 -0.20 -12.05 24.14
N ALA A 181 -1.44 -12.22 23.68
CA ALA A 181 -2.62 -12.14 24.53
C ALA A 181 -2.62 -13.24 25.61
N ASP A 182 -2.26 -14.46 25.24
CA ASP A 182 -2.15 -15.60 26.17
C ASP A 182 -1.03 -15.36 27.20
N ALA A 183 0.12 -14.84 26.77
CA ALA A 183 1.22 -14.50 27.67
C ALA A 183 0.81 -13.43 28.70
N LEU A 184 0.21 -12.33 28.25
CA LEU A 184 -0.30 -11.28 29.15
C LEU A 184 -1.41 -11.79 30.05
N ASN A 185 -2.32 -12.62 29.54
CA ASN A 185 -3.42 -13.19 30.31
C ASN A 185 -2.94 -14.20 31.39
N SER A 186 -1.80 -14.85 31.16
CA SER A 186 -1.15 -15.71 32.15
C SER A 186 -0.41 -14.92 33.24
N GLY A 187 -0.36 -13.60 33.15
CA GLY A 187 0.30 -12.72 34.11
C GLY A 187 1.76 -12.42 33.83
N LEU A 188 2.26 -12.73 32.61
CA LEU A 188 3.61 -12.39 32.22
C LEU A 188 3.71 -10.87 31.96
N ASP A 189 4.77 -10.24 32.44
CA ASP A 189 5.03 -8.83 32.16
C ASP A 189 5.38 -8.67 30.65
N VAL A 190 4.89 -7.62 30.03
CA VAL A 190 5.10 -7.37 28.59
C VAL A 190 6.59 -7.30 28.22
N LYS A 191 7.46 -6.84 29.13
CA LYS A 191 8.92 -6.78 28.92
C LYS A 191 9.56 -8.18 28.82
N ASP A 192 8.92 -9.20 29.42
CA ASP A 192 9.41 -10.57 29.42
C ASP A 192 8.90 -11.39 28.22
N ILE A 193 8.04 -10.80 27.38
CA ILE A 193 7.56 -11.40 26.13
C ILE A 193 8.63 -11.22 25.04
N THR A 194 9.70 -12.01 25.12
CA THR A 194 10.89 -11.91 24.25
C THR A 194 11.01 -13.05 23.22
N PHE A 195 10.11 -14.04 23.28
CA PHE A 195 10.26 -15.35 22.62
C PHE A 195 9.29 -15.56 21.43
N ILE A 196 8.33 -14.66 21.21
CA ILE A 196 7.30 -14.81 20.17
C ILE A 196 7.82 -14.39 18.81
N ASP A 197 7.71 -15.26 17.80
CA ASP A 197 8.03 -14.94 16.39
C ASP A 197 7.14 -13.80 15.87
N GLY A 198 7.69 -12.94 15.01
CA GLY A 198 6.97 -11.79 14.49
C GLY A 198 6.88 -10.61 15.45
N THR A 199 7.72 -10.59 16.50
CA THR A 199 7.77 -9.47 17.47
C THR A 199 9.09 -8.74 17.47
N VAL A 200 9.06 -7.50 18.00
CA VAL A 200 10.25 -6.69 18.30
C VAL A 200 10.10 -6.13 19.70
N TYR A 201 11.12 -6.27 20.53
CA TYR A 201 11.13 -5.81 21.92
C TYR A 201 12.40 -4.99 22.25
N LYS A 202 12.36 -4.29 23.37
CA LYS A 202 13.52 -3.57 23.93
C LYS A 202 14.12 -4.37 25.08
N THR A 203 15.43 -4.32 25.22
CA THR A 203 16.14 -4.89 26.38
C THR A 203 17.37 -4.05 26.72
N ASP A 204 17.80 -4.12 27.98
CA ASP A 204 19.03 -3.51 28.48
C ASP A 204 20.21 -4.50 28.59
N SER A 205 19.94 -5.80 28.39
CA SER A 205 20.95 -6.87 28.37
C SER A 205 20.72 -7.83 27.20
N LEU A 206 21.81 -8.41 26.70
CA LEU A 206 21.80 -9.45 25.68
C LEU A 206 22.05 -10.86 26.24
N ASP A 207 22.14 -11.02 27.55
CA ASP A 207 22.46 -12.31 28.19
C ASP A 207 21.49 -13.44 27.85
N SER A 208 20.22 -13.09 27.57
CA SER A 208 19.17 -14.02 27.17
C SER A 208 18.91 -14.07 25.65
N VAL A 209 19.71 -13.35 24.83
CA VAL A 209 19.50 -13.25 23.39
C VAL A 209 20.46 -14.20 22.66
N TYR A 210 19.96 -15.35 22.24
CA TYR A 210 20.75 -16.39 21.56
C TYR A 210 20.46 -16.44 20.07
N ASP A 211 21.44 -16.95 19.29
CA ASP A 211 21.38 -17.11 17.82
C ASP A 211 20.95 -15.84 17.07
N ALA A 212 21.55 -14.73 17.46
CA ALA A 212 21.22 -13.41 16.92
C ALA A 212 22.33 -12.89 15.99
N VAL A 213 21.95 -12.05 15.04
CA VAL A 213 22.88 -11.29 14.19
C VAL A 213 22.85 -9.84 14.65
N THR A 214 24.01 -9.32 15.05
CA THR A 214 24.16 -7.92 15.44
C THR A 214 24.25 -7.06 14.19
N LEU A 215 23.41 -6.04 14.11
CA LEU A 215 23.43 -5.01 13.09
C LEU A 215 24.45 -3.92 13.47
N PRO A 216 24.97 -3.14 12.50
CA PRO A 216 25.58 -1.87 12.81
C PRO A 216 24.69 -1.03 13.74
N SER A 217 25.27 -0.38 14.74
CA SER A 217 24.57 0.44 15.72
C SER A 217 23.85 1.64 15.09
N TYR A 218 22.84 2.17 15.79
CA TYR A 218 22.15 3.38 15.33
C TYR A 218 23.09 4.55 15.04
N ASP A 219 24.09 4.78 15.89
CA ASP A 219 25.04 5.87 15.71
C ASP A 219 25.94 5.69 14.49
N GLU A 220 26.35 4.44 14.17
CA GLU A 220 27.07 4.13 12.94
C GLU A 220 26.21 4.41 11.71
N ILE A 221 24.99 3.86 11.65
CA ILE A 221 24.13 3.99 10.46
C ILE A 221 23.58 5.40 10.25
N LYS A 222 23.51 6.22 11.30
CA LYS A 222 23.10 7.60 11.22
C LYS A 222 24.15 8.48 10.55
N THR A 223 25.42 8.15 10.71
CA THR A 223 26.56 8.96 10.25
C THR A 223 27.18 8.40 8.97
N ASP A 224 27.15 7.09 8.77
CA ASP A 224 27.75 6.40 7.62
C ASP A 224 26.68 5.70 6.76
N LYS A 225 26.53 6.19 5.53
CA LYS A 225 25.59 5.65 4.53
C LYS A 225 25.93 4.21 4.11
N ARG A 226 27.22 3.85 4.12
CA ARG A 226 27.64 2.47 3.79
C ARG A 226 27.24 1.51 4.90
N ARG A 227 27.43 1.90 6.16
CA ARG A 227 26.97 1.13 7.33
C ARG A 227 25.44 0.95 7.33
N TYR A 228 24.71 2.01 6.90
CA TYR A 228 23.26 1.90 6.70
C TYR A 228 22.90 0.84 5.63
N ALA A 229 23.58 0.84 4.47
CA ALA A 229 23.33 -0.14 3.42
C ALA A 229 23.69 -1.57 3.87
N GLU A 230 24.75 -1.75 4.65
CA GLU A 230 25.14 -3.04 5.25
C GLU A 230 24.07 -3.55 6.23
N SER A 231 23.63 -2.70 7.16
CA SER A 231 22.54 -3.01 8.09
C SER A 231 21.28 -3.43 7.33
N PHE A 232 20.88 -2.65 6.32
CA PHE A 232 19.70 -2.96 5.51
C PHE A 232 19.83 -4.31 4.77
N ASN A 233 21.01 -4.64 4.22
CA ASN A 233 21.24 -5.91 3.54
C ASN A 233 21.09 -7.11 4.48
N ILE A 234 21.55 -6.98 5.73
CA ILE A 234 21.35 -8.00 6.77
C ILE A 234 19.87 -8.16 7.06
N GLN A 235 19.14 -7.05 7.26
CA GLN A 235 17.69 -7.07 7.48
C GLN A 235 16.95 -7.74 6.32
N TYR A 236 17.29 -7.39 5.07
CA TYR A 236 16.66 -7.97 3.87
C TYR A 236 16.86 -9.49 3.76
N LYS A 237 18.05 -9.98 4.08
CA LYS A 237 18.36 -11.43 4.08
C LYS A 237 17.61 -12.20 5.16
N ASN A 238 17.13 -11.54 6.20
CA ASN A 238 16.43 -12.14 7.34
C ASN A 238 14.92 -11.86 7.34
N THR A 239 14.31 -11.64 6.16
CA THR A 239 12.85 -11.42 6.01
C THR A 239 12.03 -12.69 5.88
N ASP A 240 12.65 -13.86 5.91
CA ASP A 240 11.97 -15.15 5.74
C ASP A 240 11.70 -15.84 7.08
N ALA A 241 10.50 -16.41 7.24
CA ALA A 241 10.05 -17.02 8.49
C ALA A 241 10.72 -18.37 8.82
N PHE A 242 11.40 -19.01 7.86
CA PHE A 242 12.06 -20.32 8.07
C PHE A 242 13.57 -20.19 8.25
N SER A 243 14.19 -19.21 7.59
CA SER A 243 15.63 -19.03 7.57
C SER A 243 16.10 -17.72 8.21
N GLY A 244 15.17 -16.82 8.55
CA GLY A 244 15.49 -15.56 9.22
C GLY A 244 15.99 -15.78 10.63
N LYS A 245 16.99 -14.99 11.02
CA LYS A 245 17.56 -14.98 12.37
C LYS A 245 17.02 -13.81 13.19
N ARG A 246 17.22 -13.89 14.48
CA ARG A 246 17.05 -12.78 15.40
C ARG A 246 18.04 -11.67 15.04
N LEU A 247 17.58 -10.39 15.05
CA LEU A 247 18.43 -9.23 14.73
C LEU A 247 18.50 -8.34 15.97
N VAL A 248 19.71 -7.86 16.27
CA VAL A 248 19.97 -6.96 17.40
C VAL A 248 20.52 -5.65 16.88
N GLU A 249 19.90 -4.54 17.25
CA GLU A 249 20.33 -3.18 16.93
C GLU A 249 20.55 -2.38 18.21
N GLN A 250 21.75 -1.83 18.38
CA GLN A 250 22.13 -1.03 19.56
C GLN A 250 21.83 0.45 19.33
N TYR A 251 21.22 1.11 20.33
CA TYR A 251 20.89 2.53 20.32
C TYR A 251 21.72 3.38 21.28
N ARG A 252 22.03 2.84 22.44
CA ARG A 252 22.88 3.43 23.49
C ARG A 252 23.61 2.31 24.20
N ASP A 253 24.48 2.64 25.12
CA ASP A 253 25.30 1.66 25.83
C ASP A 253 24.50 0.46 26.36
N ASN A 254 23.30 0.70 26.90
CA ASN A 254 22.43 -0.34 27.47
C ASN A 254 21.00 -0.29 26.90
N LEU A 255 20.82 0.06 25.65
CA LEU A 255 19.52 0.00 24.97
C LEU A 255 19.64 -0.73 23.65
N TYR A 256 19.04 -1.89 23.60
CA TYR A 256 18.97 -2.75 22.42
C TYR A 256 17.53 -2.91 21.96
N VAL A 257 17.32 -2.95 20.65
CA VAL A 257 16.09 -3.39 20.01
C VAL A 257 16.37 -4.75 19.37
N VAL A 258 15.59 -5.74 19.76
CA VAL A 258 15.73 -7.11 19.30
C VAL A 258 14.52 -7.47 18.45
N GLN A 259 14.74 -7.82 17.18
CA GLN A 259 13.72 -8.35 16.29
C GLN A 259 13.79 -9.86 16.27
N ASN A 260 12.72 -10.54 16.69
CA ASN A 260 12.57 -11.99 16.49
C ASN A 260 12.38 -12.33 15.00
N PRO A 261 12.59 -13.59 14.58
CA PRO A 261 12.26 -14.03 13.23
C PRO A 261 10.81 -13.71 12.86
N PRO A 262 10.48 -13.54 11.56
CA PRO A 262 9.08 -13.36 11.16
C PRO A 262 8.20 -14.54 11.56
N ALA A 263 6.94 -14.27 11.93
CA ALA A 263 5.95 -15.30 12.21
C ALA A 263 5.77 -16.25 11.00
N LYS A 264 5.52 -17.53 11.28
CA LYS A 264 5.26 -18.54 10.24
C LYS A 264 4.01 -18.17 9.42
N PRO A 265 4.04 -18.37 8.10
CA PRO A 265 2.87 -18.17 7.25
C PRO A 265 1.68 -19.00 7.75
N LEU A 266 0.47 -18.45 7.57
CA LEU A 266 -0.75 -19.20 7.85
C LEU A 266 -0.90 -20.34 6.85
N SER A 267 -1.34 -21.51 7.33
CA SER A 267 -1.82 -22.61 6.50
C SER A 267 -3.11 -22.21 5.79
N VAL A 268 -3.56 -23.05 4.83
CA VAL A 268 -4.85 -22.85 4.15
C VAL A 268 -6.00 -22.83 5.14
N GLN A 269 -6.01 -23.76 6.10
CA GLN A 269 -7.06 -23.84 7.12
C GLN A 269 -7.08 -22.59 8.01
N GLU A 270 -5.93 -22.16 8.52
CA GLU A 270 -5.84 -20.95 9.34
C GLU A 270 -6.26 -19.68 8.56
N MET A 271 -5.92 -19.62 7.25
CA MET A 271 -6.43 -18.54 6.37
C MET A 271 -7.95 -18.58 6.26
N ASP A 272 -8.52 -19.76 6.04
CA ASP A 272 -9.98 -19.94 5.92
C ASP A 272 -10.69 -19.58 7.21
N ASP A 273 -10.14 -19.99 8.37
CA ASP A 273 -10.67 -19.68 9.70
C ASP A 273 -10.71 -18.17 9.94
N VAL A 274 -9.63 -17.45 9.59
CA VAL A 274 -9.59 -15.97 9.70
C VAL A 274 -10.68 -15.31 8.84
N TYR A 275 -10.90 -15.78 7.61
CA TYR A 275 -11.90 -15.19 6.72
C TYR A 275 -13.34 -15.63 7.02
N ALA A 276 -13.52 -16.71 7.78
CA ALA A 276 -14.82 -17.20 8.27
C ALA A 276 -15.31 -16.48 9.53
N LEU A 277 -14.50 -15.65 10.19
CA LEU A 277 -14.89 -14.89 11.37
C LEU A 277 -16.10 -13.99 11.09
N PRO A 278 -16.92 -13.67 12.10
CA PRO A 278 -18.23 -13.01 11.93
C PRO A 278 -18.11 -11.50 11.65
N TYR A 279 -17.41 -11.15 10.57
CA TYR A 279 -17.34 -9.75 10.13
C TYR A 279 -18.70 -9.23 9.69
N MET A 280 -19.04 -7.99 10.07
CA MET A 280 -20.23 -7.28 9.61
C MET A 280 -20.15 -6.90 8.12
N ARG A 281 -18.96 -6.94 7.51
CA ARG A 281 -18.65 -6.57 6.11
C ARG A 281 -19.19 -5.20 5.70
N ARG A 282 -19.12 -4.25 6.64
CA ARG A 282 -19.52 -2.86 6.44
C ARG A 282 -18.80 -1.94 7.43
N TRP A 283 -18.88 -0.64 7.21
CA TRP A 283 -18.44 0.36 8.18
C TRP A 283 -19.42 0.46 9.37
N HIS A 284 -18.94 0.96 10.49
CA HIS A 284 -19.77 1.17 11.66
C HIS A 284 -20.88 2.21 11.36
N PRO A 285 -22.14 1.99 11.77
CA PRO A 285 -23.29 2.85 11.43
C PRO A 285 -23.14 4.32 11.81
N SER A 286 -22.34 4.65 12.81
CA SER A 286 -22.05 6.04 13.19
C SER A 286 -21.49 6.90 12.04
N TYR A 287 -21.01 6.29 10.95
CA TYR A 287 -20.47 7.01 9.79
C TYR A 287 -21.48 7.21 8.65
N ASP A 288 -22.70 6.70 8.78
CA ASP A 288 -23.72 6.79 7.70
C ASP A 288 -24.07 8.26 7.38
N ALA A 289 -24.20 9.11 8.39
CA ALA A 289 -24.47 10.54 8.23
C ALA A 289 -23.34 11.30 7.48
N ALA A 290 -22.10 10.80 7.54
CA ALA A 290 -20.95 11.35 6.82
C ALA A 290 -20.80 10.78 5.40
N GLY A 291 -21.70 9.90 4.95
CA GLY A 291 -21.63 9.23 3.64
C GLY A 291 -20.72 8.00 3.61
N GLY A 292 -20.40 7.45 4.80
CA GLY A 292 -19.59 6.23 4.94
C GLY A 292 -18.10 6.42 4.73
N ILE A 293 -17.41 5.33 4.41
CA ILE A 293 -15.93 5.28 4.27
C ILE A 293 -15.59 5.00 2.80
N PRO A 294 -14.97 5.94 2.06
CA PRO A 294 -14.70 5.77 0.63
C PRO A 294 -13.89 4.52 0.27
N ALA A 295 -12.87 4.17 1.07
CA ALA A 295 -12.03 2.99 0.84
C ALA A 295 -12.83 1.68 0.83
N PHE A 296 -13.98 1.61 1.51
CA PHE A 296 -14.81 0.42 1.56
C PHE A 296 -15.40 0.05 0.19
N SER A 297 -15.65 1.03 -0.69
CA SER A 297 -16.19 0.78 -2.03
C SER A 297 -15.29 -0.12 -2.89
N GLU A 298 -13.97 -0.10 -2.66
CA GLU A 298 -12.99 -0.90 -3.40
C GLU A 298 -13.01 -2.37 -2.95
N VAL A 299 -13.36 -2.63 -1.70
CA VAL A 299 -13.30 -3.97 -1.11
C VAL A 299 -14.67 -4.66 -0.99
N LYS A 300 -15.76 -3.91 -0.96
CA LYS A 300 -17.11 -4.43 -0.68
C LYS A 300 -17.50 -5.65 -1.52
N PHE A 301 -17.20 -5.66 -2.80
CA PHE A 301 -17.49 -6.75 -3.73
C PHE A 301 -16.21 -7.35 -4.31
N SER A 302 -15.14 -7.35 -3.55
CA SER A 302 -13.85 -7.95 -3.90
C SER A 302 -13.51 -9.11 -2.97
N LEU A 303 -12.82 -10.11 -3.49
CA LEU A 303 -12.45 -11.33 -2.76
C LEU A 303 -10.92 -11.41 -2.67
N ILE A 304 -10.39 -11.49 -1.47
CA ILE A 304 -8.97 -11.77 -1.26
C ILE A 304 -8.76 -13.26 -1.38
N SER A 305 -7.94 -13.68 -2.33
CA SER A 305 -7.63 -15.08 -2.58
C SER A 305 -6.29 -15.54 -2.00
N ASN A 306 -5.37 -14.59 -1.80
CA ASN A 306 -4.01 -14.87 -1.33
C ASN A 306 -3.37 -13.67 -0.65
N ARG A 307 -2.34 -13.93 0.15
CA ARG A 307 -1.43 -12.95 0.76
C ARG A 307 0.01 -13.35 0.44
N GLY A 308 0.95 -12.41 0.65
CA GLY A 308 2.36 -12.60 0.30
C GLY A 308 2.64 -12.38 -1.18
N CYS A 309 3.93 -12.18 -1.52
CA CYS A 309 4.35 -11.98 -2.90
C CYS A 309 5.82 -12.36 -3.10
N PHE A 310 6.10 -13.36 -3.94
CA PHE A 310 7.47 -13.72 -4.29
C PHE A 310 8.08 -12.89 -5.43
N GLY A 311 7.37 -11.85 -5.89
CA GLY A 311 7.86 -10.95 -6.94
C GLY A 311 9.12 -10.20 -6.54
N GLY A 312 9.26 -9.83 -5.26
CA GLY A 312 10.49 -9.27 -4.72
C GLY A 312 10.93 -7.92 -5.32
N CYS A 313 9.99 -7.12 -5.84
CA CYS A 313 10.30 -5.80 -6.41
C CYS A 313 10.97 -4.90 -5.37
N SER A 314 12.04 -4.21 -5.76
CA SER A 314 12.92 -3.47 -4.84
C SER A 314 12.22 -2.30 -4.12
N PHE A 315 11.18 -1.73 -4.70
CA PHE A 315 10.42 -0.60 -4.14
C PHE A 315 9.22 -1.02 -3.28
N CYS A 316 8.88 -2.33 -3.26
CA CYS A 316 7.62 -2.79 -2.69
C CYS A 316 7.76 -3.17 -1.22
N ALA A 317 6.97 -2.52 -0.36
CA ALA A 317 6.94 -2.78 1.08
C ALA A 317 6.31 -4.14 1.46
N LEU A 318 5.57 -4.79 0.56
CA LEU A 318 4.89 -6.06 0.84
C LEU A 318 5.84 -7.18 1.22
N THR A 319 7.06 -7.19 0.68
CA THR A 319 8.10 -8.17 1.05
C THR A 319 8.41 -8.12 2.56
N PHE A 320 8.43 -6.93 3.15
CA PHE A 320 8.75 -6.72 4.58
C PHE A 320 7.54 -6.84 5.49
N HIS A 321 6.32 -6.72 4.94
CA HIS A 321 5.09 -6.78 5.72
C HIS A 321 4.36 -8.12 5.59
N GLN A 322 4.12 -8.61 4.36
CA GLN A 322 3.41 -9.88 4.14
C GLN A 322 4.33 -11.08 3.87
N GLY A 323 5.61 -10.83 3.64
CA GLY A 323 6.57 -11.86 3.30
C GLY A 323 6.51 -12.33 1.84
N ARG A 324 7.41 -13.29 1.51
CA ARG A 324 7.61 -13.80 0.15
C ARG A 324 6.96 -15.16 -0.10
N ILE A 325 6.34 -15.76 0.90
CA ILE A 325 5.64 -17.04 0.79
C ILE A 325 4.15 -16.77 0.59
N ILE A 326 3.58 -17.40 -0.41
CA ILE A 326 2.15 -17.23 -0.70
C ILE A 326 1.32 -18.03 0.28
N GLN A 327 0.36 -17.36 0.89
CA GLN A 327 -0.67 -17.91 1.77
C GLN A 327 -1.99 -17.82 1.03
N VAL A 328 -2.68 -18.94 0.82
CA VAL A 328 -3.90 -19.00 0.02
C VAL A 328 -5.09 -19.41 0.86
N ARG A 329 -6.26 -19.00 0.45
CA ARG A 329 -7.56 -19.52 0.90
C ARG A 329 -7.99 -20.67 0.02
N SER A 330 -8.76 -21.62 0.58
CA SER A 330 -9.42 -22.65 -0.19
C SER A 330 -10.45 -22.08 -1.17
N HIS A 331 -10.82 -22.86 -2.17
CA HIS A 331 -11.92 -22.49 -3.07
C HIS A 331 -13.23 -22.36 -2.30
N GLU A 332 -13.49 -23.26 -1.37
CA GLU A 332 -14.69 -23.32 -0.55
C GLU A 332 -14.88 -22.04 0.26
N SER A 333 -13.85 -21.59 0.97
CA SER A 333 -13.85 -20.35 1.73
C SER A 333 -14.18 -19.12 0.86
N ILE A 334 -13.56 -19.03 -0.34
CA ILE A 334 -13.77 -17.90 -1.25
C ILE A 334 -15.18 -17.96 -1.88
N ILE A 335 -15.68 -19.17 -2.20
CA ILE A 335 -17.02 -19.36 -2.78
C ILE A 335 -18.09 -19.02 -1.75
N ASP A 336 -17.92 -19.39 -0.50
CA ASP A 336 -18.89 -19.10 0.56
C ASP A 336 -18.95 -17.59 0.85
N GLU A 337 -17.81 -16.91 0.84
CA GLU A 337 -17.79 -15.45 0.88
C GLU A 337 -18.52 -14.84 -0.35
N ALA A 338 -18.27 -15.33 -1.55
CA ALA A 338 -18.95 -14.87 -2.75
C ALA A 338 -20.48 -15.08 -2.68
N LYS A 339 -20.94 -16.24 -2.16
CA LYS A 339 -22.38 -16.49 -1.91
C LYS A 339 -22.98 -15.48 -0.92
N TYR A 340 -22.21 -15.09 0.13
CA TYR A 340 -22.63 -14.04 1.03
C TYR A 340 -22.80 -12.72 0.28
N LEU A 341 -21.81 -12.30 -0.51
CA LEU A 341 -21.86 -11.05 -1.29
C LEU A 341 -23.07 -11.01 -2.25
N THR A 342 -23.48 -12.15 -2.84
CA THR A 342 -24.66 -12.20 -3.74
C THR A 342 -25.99 -11.95 -3.05
N LYS A 343 -26.02 -11.95 -1.70
CA LYS A 343 -27.22 -11.65 -0.89
C LYS A 343 -27.34 -10.17 -0.55
N GLU A 344 -26.26 -9.39 -0.71
CA GLU A 344 -26.26 -7.95 -0.43
C GLU A 344 -27.28 -7.24 -1.34
N PRO A 345 -28.11 -6.32 -0.79
CA PRO A 345 -29.18 -5.66 -1.54
C PRO A 345 -28.69 -4.87 -2.77
N ASP A 346 -27.49 -4.32 -2.71
CA ASP A 346 -26.88 -3.52 -3.77
C ASP A 346 -25.93 -4.31 -4.69
N PHE A 347 -25.87 -5.64 -4.55
CA PHE A 347 -25.10 -6.50 -5.45
C PHE A 347 -25.71 -6.53 -6.85
N LYS A 348 -25.00 -5.98 -7.83
CA LYS A 348 -25.46 -5.88 -9.23
C LYS A 348 -25.00 -7.04 -10.14
N GLY A 349 -24.40 -8.07 -9.54
CA GLY A 349 -23.88 -9.24 -10.27
C GLY A 349 -22.40 -9.15 -10.63
N TYR A 350 -21.65 -8.21 -10.06
CA TYR A 350 -20.25 -8.00 -10.38
C TYR A 350 -19.37 -8.26 -9.15
N ILE A 351 -18.49 -9.25 -9.26
CA ILE A 351 -17.35 -9.41 -8.35
C ILE A 351 -16.23 -8.54 -8.94
N HIS A 352 -15.83 -7.52 -8.19
CA HIS A 352 -14.93 -6.48 -8.70
C HIS A 352 -13.49 -6.93 -8.80
N ASP A 353 -13.06 -7.85 -7.93
CA ASP A 353 -11.71 -8.41 -7.94
C ASP A 353 -11.69 -9.78 -7.25
N VAL A 354 -10.79 -10.65 -7.70
CA VAL A 354 -10.43 -11.90 -7.03
C VAL A 354 -8.91 -11.97 -7.02
N GLY A 355 -8.29 -11.53 -5.93
CA GLY A 355 -6.85 -11.37 -5.96
C GLY A 355 -6.20 -11.19 -4.59
N GLY A 356 -5.10 -10.49 -4.62
CA GLY A 356 -4.23 -10.20 -3.50
C GLY A 356 -3.11 -9.25 -3.94
N PRO A 357 -1.93 -9.26 -3.31
CA PRO A 357 -0.79 -8.45 -3.74
C PRO A 357 -0.39 -8.68 -5.19
N THR A 358 -0.59 -9.90 -5.68
CA THR A 358 -0.47 -10.31 -7.08
C THR A 358 -1.57 -11.34 -7.33
N ALA A 359 -2.53 -11.01 -8.19
CA ALA A 359 -3.76 -11.80 -8.35
C ALA A 359 -3.50 -13.25 -8.79
N ASN A 360 -2.57 -13.44 -9.70
CA ASN A 360 -2.30 -14.75 -10.31
C ASN A 360 -1.29 -15.60 -9.54
N PHE A 361 -0.99 -15.28 -8.27
CA PHE A 361 -0.17 -16.13 -7.39
C PHE A 361 -1.07 -16.96 -6.47
N ARG A 362 -1.17 -18.25 -6.75
CA ARG A 362 -1.99 -19.19 -5.95
C ARG A 362 -1.20 -20.28 -5.26
N PHE A 363 0.13 -20.30 -5.44
CA PHE A 363 1.02 -21.28 -4.81
C PHE A 363 2.33 -20.63 -4.39
N PRO A 364 3.05 -21.20 -3.43
CA PRO A 364 4.46 -20.90 -3.21
C PRO A 364 5.26 -21.05 -4.51
N ALA A 365 6.29 -20.23 -4.69
CA ALA A 365 7.04 -20.20 -5.95
C ALA A 365 7.67 -21.56 -6.32
N CYS A 366 7.98 -22.41 -5.33
CA CYS A 366 8.52 -23.76 -5.54
C CYS A 366 8.32 -24.64 -4.30
N LYS A 367 8.43 -25.96 -4.46
CA LYS A 367 8.33 -26.93 -3.35
C LYS A 367 9.32 -26.67 -2.22
N LYS A 368 10.51 -26.12 -2.54
CA LYS A 368 11.53 -25.80 -1.54
C LYS A 368 11.05 -24.75 -0.53
N GLN A 369 10.23 -23.76 -0.96
CA GLN A 369 9.74 -22.71 -0.07
C GLN A 369 8.90 -23.24 1.09
N LEU A 370 8.17 -24.33 0.88
CA LEU A 370 7.32 -24.93 1.94
C LEU A 370 8.16 -25.54 3.07
N LYS A 371 9.40 -25.95 2.78
CA LYS A 371 10.26 -26.64 3.76
C LYS A 371 11.36 -25.73 4.32
N TYR A 372 11.96 -24.90 3.47
CA TYR A 372 13.17 -24.13 3.77
C TYR A 372 12.99 -22.63 3.63
N GLY A 373 11.77 -22.16 3.33
CA GLY A 373 11.50 -20.76 3.12
C GLY A 373 11.98 -20.18 1.79
N ALA A 374 11.90 -18.86 1.67
CA ALA A 374 12.34 -18.11 0.50
C ALA A 374 13.88 -17.96 0.50
N CYS A 375 14.49 -18.09 -0.67
CA CYS A 375 15.95 -17.93 -0.82
C CYS A 375 16.38 -16.50 -0.41
N PRO A 376 17.32 -16.32 0.52
CA PRO A 376 17.69 -14.99 1.03
C PRO A 376 18.39 -14.10 -0.01
N GLY A 377 19.16 -14.67 -0.93
CA GLY A 377 19.93 -13.94 -1.95
C GLY A 377 19.38 -14.04 -3.38
N LYS A 378 18.18 -14.62 -3.59
CA LYS A 378 17.64 -14.88 -4.93
C LYS A 378 16.15 -14.50 -5.01
N GLN A 379 15.75 -13.89 -6.13
CA GLN A 379 14.36 -13.65 -6.49
C GLN A 379 13.85 -14.75 -7.43
N CYS A 380 12.55 -15.09 -7.34
CA CYS A 380 11.98 -16.21 -8.10
C CYS A 380 11.71 -15.88 -9.56
N LEU A 381 11.53 -14.58 -9.89
CA LEU A 381 11.19 -14.10 -11.24
C LEU A 381 12.26 -13.17 -11.84
N PHE A 382 13.30 -12.81 -11.08
CA PHE A 382 14.32 -11.87 -11.52
C PHE A 382 15.75 -12.45 -11.30
N PRO A 383 16.69 -12.20 -12.23
CA PRO A 383 16.54 -11.51 -13.53
C PRO A 383 15.79 -12.35 -14.57
N LYS A 384 15.74 -13.66 -14.39
CA LYS A 384 14.98 -14.63 -15.17
C LYS A 384 14.21 -15.56 -14.23
N PRO A 385 13.10 -16.17 -14.68
CA PRO A 385 12.40 -17.16 -13.89
C PRO A 385 13.35 -18.26 -13.38
N CYS A 386 13.27 -18.54 -12.07
CA CYS A 386 14.07 -19.59 -11.45
C CYS A 386 13.72 -20.96 -12.04
N GLU A 387 14.70 -21.82 -12.27
CA GLU A 387 14.49 -23.17 -12.81
C GLU A 387 13.51 -24.02 -11.98
N ASN A 388 13.48 -23.78 -10.66
CA ASN A 388 12.55 -24.45 -9.75
C ASN A 388 11.18 -23.78 -9.65
N LEU A 389 10.94 -22.67 -10.38
CA LEU A 389 9.67 -21.96 -10.34
C LEU A 389 8.54 -22.83 -10.87
N ILE A 390 7.47 -22.96 -10.10
CA ILE A 390 6.24 -23.59 -10.52
C ILE A 390 5.30 -22.49 -11.03
N ALA A 391 5.24 -22.33 -12.35
CA ALA A 391 4.30 -21.41 -12.99
C ALA A 391 3.08 -22.21 -13.50
N ASP A 392 1.98 -22.15 -12.77
CA ASP A 392 0.75 -22.87 -13.09
C ASP A 392 -0.48 -22.07 -12.63
N HIS A 393 -1.39 -21.79 -13.55
CA HIS A 393 -2.63 -21.06 -13.28
C HIS A 393 -3.87 -21.97 -13.20
N THR A 394 -3.71 -23.30 -13.24
CA THR A 394 -4.83 -24.24 -13.27
C THR A 394 -5.78 -24.06 -12.10
N ASP A 395 -5.26 -23.90 -10.87
CA ASP A 395 -6.06 -23.66 -9.67
C ASP A 395 -6.83 -22.32 -9.75
N TYR A 396 -6.16 -21.27 -10.19
CA TYR A 396 -6.77 -19.95 -10.29
C TYR A 396 -7.88 -19.93 -11.35
N ILE A 397 -7.66 -20.55 -12.51
CA ILE A 397 -8.68 -20.72 -13.55
C ILE A 397 -9.89 -21.49 -13.00
N ALA A 398 -9.64 -22.59 -12.26
CA ALA A 398 -10.72 -23.38 -11.65
C ALA A 398 -11.54 -22.56 -10.65
N LEU A 399 -10.89 -21.77 -9.78
CA LEU A 399 -11.55 -20.85 -8.85
C LEU A 399 -12.43 -19.83 -9.59
N LEU A 400 -11.87 -19.15 -10.60
CA LEU A 400 -12.58 -18.13 -11.38
C LEU A 400 -13.80 -18.71 -12.09
N ARG A 401 -13.72 -19.93 -12.62
CA ARG A 401 -14.84 -20.64 -13.25
C ARG A 401 -15.93 -20.99 -12.24
N LYS A 402 -15.57 -21.49 -11.06
CA LYS A 402 -16.53 -21.76 -9.97
C LYS A 402 -17.27 -20.48 -9.57
N LEU A 403 -16.56 -19.37 -9.40
CA LEU A 403 -17.17 -18.08 -9.07
C LEU A 403 -18.12 -17.56 -10.15
N ARG A 404 -17.76 -17.70 -11.43
CA ARG A 404 -18.64 -17.32 -12.55
C ARG A 404 -19.91 -18.16 -12.64
N ALA A 405 -19.87 -19.40 -12.17
CA ALA A 405 -21.02 -20.30 -12.17
C ALA A 405 -22.01 -20.03 -11.03
N LEU A 406 -21.69 -19.16 -10.07
CA LEU A 406 -22.59 -18.84 -8.96
C LEU A 406 -23.85 -18.10 -9.45
N PRO A 407 -25.04 -18.44 -8.88
CA PRO A 407 -26.26 -17.69 -9.15
C PRO A 407 -26.09 -16.19 -8.86
N LYS A 408 -26.73 -15.34 -9.67
CA LYS A 408 -26.65 -13.87 -9.64
C LYS A 408 -25.30 -13.28 -10.04
N VAL A 409 -24.23 -14.05 -10.20
CA VAL A 409 -22.94 -13.53 -10.67
C VAL A 409 -22.98 -13.41 -12.20
N LYS A 410 -22.84 -12.19 -12.70
CA LYS A 410 -22.79 -11.87 -14.15
C LYS A 410 -21.37 -11.84 -14.66
N LYS A 411 -20.45 -11.25 -13.88
CA LYS A 411 -19.03 -11.13 -14.22
C LYS A 411 -18.14 -11.16 -12.97
N VAL A 412 -16.96 -11.73 -13.16
CA VAL A 412 -15.88 -11.76 -12.19
C VAL A 412 -14.68 -11.05 -12.83
N PHE A 413 -14.25 -9.93 -12.26
CA PHE A 413 -13.13 -9.17 -12.76
C PHE A 413 -11.84 -9.47 -11.98
N ILE A 414 -10.70 -9.20 -12.60
CA ILE A 414 -9.38 -9.19 -11.99
C ILE A 414 -8.87 -7.75 -12.12
N ARG A 415 -8.82 -7.02 -11.00
CA ARG A 415 -8.33 -5.63 -10.91
C ARG A 415 -7.00 -5.53 -10.19
N SER A 416 -6.71 -6.44 -9.27
CA SER A 416 -5.38 -6.61 -8.70
C SER A 416 -4.37 -6.86 -9.82
N GLY A 417 -3.16 -6.35 -9.68
CA GLY A 417 -2.13 -6.52 -10.69
C GLY A 417 -1.78 -7.99 -10.91
N ILE A 418 -1.56 -8.36 -12.16
CA ILE A 418 -1.01 -9.67 -12.52
C ILE A 418 0.49 -9.55 -12.82
N ARG A 419 1.25 -10.61 -12.53
CA ARG A 419 2.63 -10.75 -12.98
C ARG A 419 2.63 -11.33 -14.38
N PHE A 420 2.89 -10.50 -15.37
CA PHE A 420 2.91 -10.88 -16.80
C PHE A 420 4.06 -11.85 -17.14
N ASP A 421 5.20 -11.71 -16.47
CA ASP A 421 6.34 -12.62 -16.57
C ASP A 421 6.01 -14.03 -16.06
N TYR A 422 5.21 -14.14 -14.98
CA TYR A 422 4.70 -15.42 -14.49
C TYR A 422 3.68 -16.04 -15.45
N VAL A 423 2.85 -15.22 -16.11
CA VAL A 423 1.94 -15.69 -17.19
C VAL A 423 2.73 -16.27 -18.35
N LEU A 424 3.82 -15.60 -18.76
CA LEU A 424 4.68 -16.11 -19.82
C LEU A 424 5.45 -17.39 -19.45
N ALA A 425 5.77 -17.56 -18.16
CA ALA A 425 6.46 -18.74 -17.64
C ALA A 425 5.55 -20.00 -17.58
N ASP A 426 4.22 -19.82 -17.56
CA ASP A 426 3.28 -20.93 -17.58
C ASP A 426 3.26 -21.63 -18.95
N LYS A 427 3.63 -22.92 -18.95
CA LYS A 427 3.72 -23.73 -20.17
C LYS A 427 2.35 -24.06 -20.77
N LYS A 428 1.27 -24.09 -19.96
CA LYS A 428 -0.10 -24.45 -20.40
C LYS A 428 -0.78 -23.37 -21.24
N LYS A 429 -0.38 -22.09 -21.06
CA LYS A 429 -0.89 -20.95 -21.84
C LYS A 429 -2.41 -20.68 -21.78
N ASP A 430 -3.16 -21.39 -20.96
CA ASP A 430 -4.65 -21.29 -20.91
C ASP A 430 -5.11 -20.03 -20.20
N PHE A 431 -4.31 -19.53 -19.24
CA PHE A 431 -4.70 -18.41 -18.39
C PHE A 431 -4.94 -17.12 -19.20
N LEU A 432 -4.10 -16.82 -20.18
CA LEU A 432 -4.26 -15.59 -20.97
C LEU A 432 -5.58 -15.57 -21.74
N ARG A 433 -6.00 -16.73 -22.29
CA ARG A 433 -7.29 -16.88 -22.96
C ARG A 433 -8.46 -16.70 -21.99
N GLU A 434 -8.42 -17.37 -20.83
CA GLU A 434 -9.44 -17.24 -19.78
C GLU A 434 -9.58 -15.79 -19.31
N LEU A 435 -8.44 -15.14 -19.04
CA LEU A 435 -8.35 -13.75 -18.62
C LEU A 435 -9.04 -12.82 -19.61
N CYS A 436 -8.66 -12.85 -20.89
CA CYS A 436 -9.21 -12.00 -21.93
C CYS A 436 -10.71 -12.22 -22.13
N MET A 437 -11.15 -13.48 -22.18
CA MET A 437 -12.57 -13.80 -22.45
C MET A 437 -13.51 -13.35 -21.34
N TYR A 438 -13.08 -13.46 -20.07
CA TYR A 438 -14.04 -13.43 -18.97
C TYR A 438 -13.75 -12.43 -17.87
N HIS A 439 -12.49 -11.96 -17.72
CA HIS A 439 -12.05 -11.27 -16.49
C HIS A 439 -11.54 -9.85 -16.71
N VAL A 440 -11.43 -9.40 -17.96
CA VAL A 440 -11.04 -8.04 -18.33
C VAL A 440 -12.25 -7.23 -18.77
N SER A 441 -12.41 -6.02 -18.25
CA SER A 441 -13.53 -5.12 -18.57
C SER A 441 -13.24 -4.11 -19.71
N GLY A 442 -12.25 -4.40 -20.56
CA GLY A 442 -11.78 -3.51 -21.63
C GLY A 442 -10.36 -3.01 -21.42
N GLN A 443 -9.90 -2.90 -20.19
CA GLN A 443 -8.54 -2.51 -19.86
C GLN A 443 -7.91 -3.49 -18.86
N LEU A 444 -6.71 -3.96 -19.16
CA LEU A 444 -5.88 -4.76 -18.26
C LEU A 444 -4.71 -3.91 -17.78
N LYS A 445 -4.64 -3.69 -16.48
CA LYS A 445 -3.54 -2.96 -15.83
C LYS A 445 -2.39 -3.91 -15.58
N VAL A 446 -1.20 -3.53 -16.03
CA VAL A 446 0.06 -4.26 -15.81
C VAL A 446 1.15 -3.29 -15.37
N ALA A 447 2.14 -3.75 -14.64
CA ALA A 447 3.15 -2.92 -14.04
C ALA A 447 4.56 -3.26 -14.55
N PRO A 448 4.94 -2.85 -15.80
CA PRO A 448 6.33 -2.95 -16.25
C PRO A 448 7.26 -2.00 -15.50
N GLU A 449 6.76 -0.87 -15.00
CA GLU A 449 7.39 0.21 -14.24
C GLU A 449 8.34 1.10 -15.08
N HIS A 450 9.15 0.54 -15.97
CA HIS A 450 10.09 1.25 -16.84
C HIS A 450 10.36 0.44 -18.12
N VAL A 451 11.14 0.99 -19.05
CA VAL A 451 11.58 0.31 -20.28
C VAL A 451 13.09 0.11 -20.34
N SER A 452 13.88 0.94 -19.64
CA SER A 452 15.33 0.78 -19.56
C SER A 452 15.69 -0.42 -18.69
N ASP A 453 16.42 -1.39 -19.26
CA ASP A 453 16.85 -2.61 -18.55
C ASP A 453 17.77 -2.30 -17.38
N GLN A 454 18.54 -1.20 -17.43
CA GLN A 454 19.34 -0.74 -16.30
C GLN A 454 18.46 -0.37 -15.10
N VAL A 455 17.38 0.37 -15.32
CA VAL A 455 16.42 0.77 -14.28
C VAL A 455 15.62 -0.44 -13.81
N LEU A 456 15.17 -1.28 -14.73
CA LEU A 456 14.43 -2.51 -14.43
C LEU A 456 15.24 -3.47 -13.54
N ARG A 457 16.54 -3.58 -13.75
CA ARG A 457 17.45 -4.37 -12.89
C ARG A 457 17.43 -3.86 -11.45
N LEU A 458 17.50 -2.54 -11.24
CA LEU A 458 17.45 -1.94 -9.90
C LEU A 458 16.06 -2.06 -9.27
N LEU A 459 15.01 -2.02 -10.08
CA LEU A 459 13.62 -2.28 -9.67
C LEU A 459 13.36 -3.75 -9.27
N GLY A 460 14.25 -4.69 -9.66
CA GLY A 460 14.01 -6.13 -9.50
C GLY A 460 12.88 -6.63 -10.41
N LYS A 461 12.79 -6.06 -11.62
CA LYS A 461 11.80 -6.41 -12.66
C LYS A 461 12.50 -7.12 -13.83
N PRO A 462 11.77 -7.95 -14.60
CA PRO A 462 12.33 -8.55 -15.82
C PRO A 462 12.68 -7.48 -16.85
N GLU A 463 13.55 -7.82 -17.79
CA GLU A 463 13.90 -6.98 -18.92
C GLU A 463 12.67 -6.57 -19.74
N ASN A 464 12.74 -5.40 -20.40
CA ASN A 464 11.62 -4.85 -21.18
C ASN A 464 11.13 -5.81 -22.29
N SER A 465 12.04 -6.57 -22.88
CA SER A 465 11.74 -7.61 -23.89
C SER A 465 10.68 -8.62 -23.41
N VAL A 466 10.61 -8.91 -22.11
CA VAL A 466 9.60 -9.80 -21.50
C VAL A 466 8.22 -9.12 -21.52
N TYR A 467 8.17 -7.83 -21.20
CA TYR A 467 6.92 -7.07 -21.27
C TYR A 467 6.42 -6.93 -22.72
N GLU A 468 7.30 -6.62 -23.66
CA GLU A 468 6.96 -6.52 -25.08
C GLU A 468 6.38 -7.84 -25.62
N LYS A 469 7.01 -8.96 -25.26
CA LYS A 469 6.49 -10.29 -25.60
C LYS A 469 5.09 -10.52 -25.05
N PHE A 470 4.86 -10.17 -23.78
CA PHE A 470 3.53 -10.28 -23.19
C PHE A 470 2.51 -9.39 -23.90
N ALA A 471 2.88 -8.16 -24.23
CA ALA A 471 2.00 -7.23 -24.94
C ALA A 471 1.61 -7.75 -26.33
N GLN A 472 2.56 -8.36 -27.04
CA GLN A 472 2.30 -8.99 -28.34
C GLN A 472 1.39 -10.22 -28.21
N GLU A 473 1.63 -11.09 -27.22
CA GLU A 473 0.76 -12.27 -26.97
C GLU A 473 -0.66 -11.83 -26.56
N TYR A 474 -0.78 -10.78 -25.74
CA TYR A 474 -2.08 -10.22 -25.34
C TYR A 474 -2.83 -9.64 -26.55
N LYS A 475 -2.16 -8.88 -27.42
CA LYS A 475 -2.74 -8.33 -28.65
C LYS A 475 -3.23 -9.43 -29.58
N LYS A 476 -2.39 -10.43 -29.89
CA LYS A 476 -2.74 -11.58 -30.72
C LYS A 476 -3.92 -12.36 -30.15
N MET A 477 -4.00 -12.50 -28.82
CA MET A 477 -5.12 -13.18 -28.16
C MET A 477 -6.42 -12.39 -28.34
N ASN A 478 -6.40 -11.07 -28.19
CA ASN A 478 -7.56 -10.21 -28.40
C ASN A 478 -8.03 -10.25 -29.85
N GLU A 479 -7.13 -10.18 -30.83
CA GLU A 479 -7.44 -10.32 -32.24
C GLU A 479 -8.09 -11.67 -32.55
N LYS A 480 -7.53 -12.78 -32.04
CA LYS A 480 -8.07 -14.12 -32.19
C LYS A 480 -9.48 -14.28 -31.59
N LEU A 481 -9.77 -13.58 -30.50
CA LEU A 481 -11.05 -13.63 -29.79
C LEU A 481 -12.05 -12.56 -30.27
N GLY A 482 -11.66 -11.68 -31.20
CA GLY A 482 -12.49 -10.57 -31.66
C GLY A 482 -12.79 -9.52 -30.59
N LEU A 483 -11.89 -9.37 -29.60
CA LEU A 483 -12.07 -8.46 -28.46
C LEU A 483 -11.34 -7.12 -28.67
N LYS A 484 -11.91 -6.05 -28.12
CA LYS A 484 -11.30 -4.70 -28.08
C LYS A 484 -10.87 -4.38 -26.65
N GLN A 485 -9.72 -4.92 -26.24
CA GLN A 485 -9.16 -4.69 -24.92
C GLN A 485 -7.75 -4.12 -25.05
N TYR A 486 -7.36 -3.25 -24.09
CA TYR A 486 -6.11 -2.51 -24.11
C TYR A 486 -5.30 -2.79 -22.85
N LEU A 487 -3.97 -2.81 -22.97
CA LEU A 487 -3.05 -2.77 -21.84
C LEU A 487 -2.91 -1.33 -21.35
N VAL A 488 -2.93 -1.19 -20.02
CA VAL A 488 -2.64 0.08 -19.35
C VAL A 488 -1.38 -0.13 -18.52
N PRO A 489 -0.20 0.25 -19.02
CA PRO A 489 1.05 0.09 -18.27
C PRO A 489 1.14 1.12 -17.13
N TYR A 490 1.43 0.64 -15.93
CA TYR A 490 1.89 1.48 -14.84
C TYR A 490 3.38 1.73 -15.00
N LEU A 491 3.76 3.02 -14.99
CA LEU A 491 5.12 3.49 -15.18
C LEU A 491 5.53 4.38 -14.02
N MET A 492 6.81 4.27 -13.64
CA MET A 492 7.39 4.97 -12.51
C MET A 492 8.50 5.91 -12.97
N SER A 493 8.44 7.18 -12.59
CA SER A 493 9.51 8.14 -12.81
C SER A 493 10.44 8.22 -11.59
N SER A 494 11.65 8.70 -11.81
CA SER A 494 12.59 9.10 -10.75
C SER A 494 12.99 7.99 -9.76
N HIS A 495 12.95 6.71 -10.18
CA HIS A 495 13.52 5.62 -9.41
C HIS A 495 15.05 5.73 -9.36
N PRO A 496 15.73 5.32 -8.28
CA PRO A 496 17.19 5.16 -8.28
C PRO A 496 17.67 4.41 -9.53
N GLY A 497 18.68 4.94 -10.21
CA GLY A 497 19.18 4.46 -11.51
C GLY A 497 18.58 5.15 -12.73
N SER A 498 17.49 5.91 -12.60
CA SER A 498 16.90 6.64 -13.72
C SER A 498 17.51 8.04 -13.83
N THR A 499 18.32 8.26 -14.85
CA THR A 499 18.79 9.59 -15.27
C THR A 499 17.83 10.20 -16.29
N LEU A 500 18.14 11.39 -16.79
CA LEU A 500 17.37 11.99 -17.91
C LEU A 500 17.46 11.15 -19.18
N LYS A 501 18.55 10.40 -19.39
CA LYS A 501 18.72 9.52 -20.55
C LYS A 501 17.65 8.40 -20.55
N GLU A 502 17.53 7.67 -19.45
CA GLU A 502 16.54 6.59 -19.31
C GLU A 502 15.10 7.14 -19.30
N ALA A 503 14.89 8.35 -18.78
CA ALA A 503 13.58 9.01 -18.84
C ALA A 503 13.19 9.42 -20.28
N VAL A 504 14.15 9.81 -21.12
CA VAL A 504 13.94 10.07 -22.55
C VAL A 504 13.65 8.77 -23.29
N GLU A 505 14.40 7.68 -23.03
CA GLU A 505 14.14 6.34 -23.58
C GLU A 505 12.69 5.89 -23.31
N LEU A 506 12.20 6.11 -22.08
CA LEU A 506 10.80 5.83 -21.72
C LEU A 506 9.82 6.69 -22.53
N ALA A 507 10.12 7.97 -22.73
CA ALA A 507 9.26 8.87 -23.51
C ALA A 507 9.22 8.49 -25.00
N GLU A 508 10.35 8.06 -25.58
CA GLU A 508 10.42 7.54 -26.95
C GLU A 508 9.57 6.28 -27.11
N HIS A 509 9.69 5.33 -26.17
CA HIS A 509 8.86 4.12 -26.18
C HIS A 509 7.35 4.45 -26.12
N LEU A 510 6.94 5.41 -25.29
CA LEU A 510 5.54 5.86 -25.21
C LEU A 510 5.06 6.53 -26.51
N ARG A 511 5.95 7.28 -27.17
CA ARG A 511 5.68 7.85 -28.51
C ARG A 511 5.40 6.73 -29.51
N ASP A 512 6.25 5.73 -29.56
CA ASP A 512 6.18 4.62 -30.52
C ASP A 512 4.95 3.74 -30.30
N LEU A 513 4.53 3.57 -29.04
CA LEU A 513 3.27 2.94 -28.69
C LEU A 513 2.04 3.79 -29.02
N GLY A 514 2.21 5.09 -29.31
CA GLY A 514 1.10 6.02 -29.48
C GLY A 514 0.28 6.28 -28.21
N TYR A 515 0.79 5.90 -27.05
CA TYR A 515 0.12 5.96 -25.74
C TYR A 515 0.72 7.06 -24.86
N MET A 516 -0.12 7.74 -24.10
CA MET A 516 0.30 8.66 -23.05
C MET A 516 -0.48 8.33 -21.76
N PRO A 517 0.22 7.97 -20.68
CA PRO A 517 -0.45 7.67 -19.41
C PRO A 517 -1.11 8.91 -18.81
N GLU A 518 -2.37 8.78 -18.38
CA GLU A 518 -3.06 9.85 -17.65
C GLU A 518 -2.48 10.03 -16.24
N GLN A 519 -2.03 8.94 -15.63
CA GLN A 519 -1.44 8.92 -14.29
C GLN A 519 0.02 8.46 -14.38
N VAL A 520 0.89 9.23 -13.75
CA VAL A 520 2.31 8.89 -13.57
C VAL A 520 2.59 8.74 -12.07
N GLN A 521 3.28 7.68 -11.71
CA GLN A 521 3.78 7.48 -10.36
C GLN A 521 5.23 7.90 -10.29
N ASP A 522 5.55 8.83 -9.39
CA ASP A 522 6.94 9.07 -9.02
C ASP A 522 7.36 8.02 -7.99
N PHE A 523 8.62 7.61 -8.03
CA PHE A 523 9.16 6.72 -6.99
C PHE A 523 8.95 7.35 -5.61
N TYR A 524 8.31 6.57 -4.73
CA TYR A 524 8.02 6.98 -3.37
C TYR A 524 8.95 6.24 -2.39
N PRO A 525 9.88 6.95 -1.72
CA PRO A 525 10.79 6.32 -0.76
C PRO A 525 10.04 5.82 0.49
N THR A 526 9.50 4.61 0.39
CA THR A 526 8.82 3.94 1.51
C THR A 526 9.86 3.30 2.42
N PRO A 527 9.79 3.49 3.75
CA PRO A 527 10.75 2.91 4.68
C PRO A 527 10.91 1.40 4.49
N SER A 528 12.09 0.89 4.81
CA SER A 528 12.44 -0.54 4.75
C SER A 528 12.25 -1.20 3.37
N THR A 529 12.50 -0.47 2.28
CA THR A 529 12.59 -1.04 0.93
C THR A 529 14.00 -0.91 0.36
N ILE A 530 14.40 -1.85 -0.52
CA ILE A 530 15.70 -1.81 -1.21
C ILE A 530 15.87 -0.47 -1.94
N SER A 531 14.84 -0.04 -2.66
CA SER A 531 14.88 1.22 -3.42
C SER A 531 15.03 2.45 -2.52
N THR A 532 14.46 2.43 -1.31
CA THR A 532 14.66 3.52 -0.34
C THR A 532 16.06 3.51 0.25
N CYS A 533 16.63 2.33 0.46
CA CYS A 533 18.05 2.22 0.84
C CYS A 533 18.95 2.81 -0.27
N MET A 534 18.74 2.44 -1.54
CA MET A 534 19.45 3.04 -2.67
C MET A 534 19.25 4.56 -2.74
N TYR A 535 18.02 5.03 -2.54
CA TYR A 535 17.69 6.46 -2.57
C TYR A 535 18.46 7.27 -1.51
N TYR A 536 18.56 6.75 -0.29
CA TYR A 536 19.25 7.43 0.80
C TYR A 536 20.76 7.32 0.68
N THR A 537 21.28 6.14 0.37
CA THR A 537 22.71 5.86 0.43
C THR A 537 23.45 6.17 -0.85
N GLY A 538 22.81 6.07 -2.00
CA GLY A 538 23.44 6.06 -3.31
C GLY A 538 24.16 4.73 -3.62
N LEU A 539 23.83 3.65 -2.88
CA LEU A 539 24.42 2.32 -3.04
C LEU A 539 23.31 1.27 -3.22
N ASP A 540 23.53 0.28 -4.06
CA ASP A 540 22.71 -0.94 -4.05
C ASP A 540 23.12 -1.80 -2.85
N PRO A 541 22.23 -2.00 -1.83
CA PRO A 541 22.62 -2.74 -0.64
C PRO A 541 22.95 -4.22 -0.90
N ARG A 542 22.58 -4.75 -2.06
CA ARG A 542 22.85 -6.16 -2.44
C ARG A 542 24.28 -6.37 -2.93
N THR A 543 24.87 -5.37 -3.60
CA THR A 543 26.19 -5.42 -4.24
C THR A 543 27.18 -4.42 -3.67
N MET A 544 26.70 -3.39 -2.97
CA MET A 544 27.45 -2.21 -2.50
C MET A 544 28.01 -1.35 -3.65
N GLU A 545 27.51 -1.50 -4.85
CA GLU A 545 27.85 -0.66 -6.01
C GLU A 545 27.13 0.68 -5.97
N PRO A 546 27.78 1.76 -6.47
CA PRO A 546 27.15 3.06 -6.56
C PRO A 546 25.92 3.06 -7.50
N VAL A 547 24.87 3.76 -7.09
CA VAL A 547 23.63 3.94 -7.86
C VAL A 547 23.35 5.43 -7.99
N TYR A 548 23.08 5.88 -9.22
CA TYR A 548 22.60 7.24 -9.45
C TYR A 548 21.24 7.46 -8.79
N VAL A 549 21.04 8.60 -8.14
CA VAL A 549 19.77 8.93 -7.47
C VAL A 549 19.30 10.33 -7.88
N PRO A 550 18.15 10.47 -8.55
CA PRO A 550 17.59 11.77 -8.87
C PRO A 550 17.01 12.42 -7.59
N THR A 551 17.83 13.21 -6.90
CA THR A 551 17.43 13.91 -5.66
C THR A 551 16.91 15.32 -5.92
N ASN A 552 17.31 15.95 -7.03
CA ASN A 552 16.90 17.30 -7.39
C ASN A 552 15.41 17.36 -7.77
N PRO A 553 14.58 18.16 -7.09
CA PRO A 553 13.14 18.26 -7.38
C PRO A 553 12.83 18.70 -8.82
N HIS A 554 13.68 19.54 -9.41
CA HIS A 554 13.51 20.01 -10.79
C HIS A 554 13.80 18.90 -11.79
N GLU A 555 14.82 18.08 -11.56
CA GLU A 555 15.09 16.90 -12.37
C GLU A 555 13.95 15.88 -12.28
N LYS A 556 13.42 15.61 -11.09
CA LYS A 556 12.24 14.74 -10.92
C LYS A 556 11.04 15.27 -11.72
N ALA A 557 10.82 16.59 -11.72
CA ALA A 557 9.76 17.21 -12.50
C ALA A 557 9.99 17.03 -14.00
N MET A 558 11.23 17.12 -14.48
CA MET A 558 11.59 16.85 -15.89
C MET A 558 11.35 15.37 -16.26
N GLN A 559 11.80 14.42 -15.46
CA GLN A 559 11.58 12.99 -15.70
C GLN A 559 10.07 12.66 -15.75
N ARG A 560 9.29 13.21 -14.82
CA ARG A 560 7.84 13.06 -14.83
C ARG A 560 7.19 13.68 -16.07
N ALA A 561 7.62 14.89 -16.46
CA ALA A 561 7.10 15.61 -17.63
C ALA A 561 7.35 14.83 -18.93
N LEU A 562 8.49 14.13 -19.05
CA LEU A 562 8.80 13.29 -20.21
C LEU A 562 7.79 12.15 -20.41
N ILE A 563 7.26 11.54 -19.33
CA ILE A 563 6.23 10.49 -19.46
C ILE A 563 4.91 11.09 -20.00
N GLN A 564 4.64 12.36 -19.72
CA GLN A 564 3.47 13.10 -20.21
C GLN A 564 3.86 14.20 -21.19
N TYR A 565 4.78 13.93 -22.10
CA TYR A 565 5.39 14.91 -23.00
C TYR A 565 4.40 15.64 -23.93
N ARG A 566 3.24 15.03 -24.22
CA ARG A 566 2.18 15.66 -25.04
C ARG A 566 1.34 16.68 -24.27
N ASN A 567 1.42 16.71 -22.92
CA ASN A 567 0.71 17.71 -22.13
C ASN A 567 1.34 19.10 -22.38
N PRO A 568 0.56 20.09 -22.88
CA PRO A 568 1.07 21.43 -23.17
C PRO A 568 1.73 22.12 -21.97
N ASP A 569 1.28 21.84 -20.75
CA ASP A 569 1.82 22.41 -19.52
C ASP A 569 3.24 21.91 -19.20
N ASN A 570 3.60 20.74 -19.73
CA ASN A 570 4.92 20.13 -19.55
C ASN A 570 5.96 20.59 -20.57
N TYR A 571 5.57 21.38 -21.56
CA TYR A 571 6.43 21.69 -22.71
C TYR A 571 7.81 22.23 -22.33
N ASP A 572 7.89 23.21 -21.43
CA ASP A 572 9.16 23.85 -21.03
C ASP A 572 10.07 22.86 -20.31
N LEU A 573 9.50 22.01 -19.42
CA LEU A 573 10.24 20.97 -18.72
C LEU A 573 10.75 19.87 -19.67
N VAL A 574 9.92 19.45 -20.63
CA VAL A 574 10.31 18.44 -21.64
C VAL A 574 11.41 18.99 -22.53
N LYS A 575 11.29 20.24 -23.00
CA LYS A 575 12.33 20.89 -23.80
C LYS A 575 13.66 20.97 -23.05
N GLU A 576 13.62 21.43 -21.79
CA GLU A 576 14.82 21.52 -20.95
C GLU A 576 15.44 20.14 -20.71
N ALA A 577 14.61 19.12 -20.46
CA ALA A 577 15.07 17.74 -20.26
C ALA A 577 15.79 17.19 -21.49
N LEU A 578 15.22 17.42 -22.69
CA LEU A 578 15.82 16.97 -23.96
C LEU A 578 17.15 17.66 -24.22
N ILE A 579 17.26 18.98 -23.99
CA ILE A 579 18.53 19.71 -24.13
C ILE A 579 19.57 19.17 -23.15
N LYS A 580 19.21 19.00 -21.87
CA LYS A 580 20.13 18.47 -20.85
C LYS A 580 20.57 17.02 -21.10
N ALA A 581 19.70 16.23 -21.75
CA ALA A 581 20.03 14.85 -22.16
C ALA A 581 20.82 14.78 -23.47
N GLY A 582 21.08 15.92 -24.15
CA GLY A 582 21.73 15.95 -25.47
C GLY A 582 20.86 15.35 -26.58
N ARG A 583 19.53 15.49 -26.47
CA ARG A 583 18.55 14.89 -27.37
C ARG A 583 17.68 15.96 -28.05
N GLU A 584 18.31 17.07 -28.52
CA GLU A 584 17.63 18.10 -29.28
C GLU A 584 17.06 17.56 -30.59
N ASP A 585 17.58 16.44 -31.12
CA ASP A 585 17.04 15.71 -32.28
C ASP A 585 15.56 15.28 -32.09
N LEU A 586 15.06 15.25 -30.88
CA LEU A 586 13.66 14.96 -30.56
C LEU A 586 12.77 16.21 -30.47
N ILE A 587 13.31 17.39 -30.79
CA ILE A 587 12.59 18.66 -30.90
C ILE A 587 12.47 19.03 -32.38
N GLY A 588 11.33 18.80 -33.01
CA GLY A 588 11.15 19.01 -34.43
C GLY A 588 9.77 18.68 -34.93
N PHE A 589 9.65 18.52 -36.26
CA PHE A 589 8.40 18.20 -36.92
C PHE A 589 8.33 16.74 -37.39
N ASP A 590 9.44 16.02 -37.32
CA ASP A 590 9.53 14.63 -37.74
C ASP A 590 8.74 13.72 -36.81
N GLN A 591 8.38 12.55 -37.31
CA GLN A 591 7.60 11.55 -36.57
C GLN A 591 8.34 11.02 -35.31
N LYS A 592 9.69 11.05 -35.33
CA LYS A 592 10.54 10.70 -34.21
C LYS A 592 10.52 11.72 -33.05
N CYS A 593 10.10 12.98 -33.32
CA CYS A 593 10.17 14.06 -32.36
C CYS A 593 9.08 13.93 -31.27
N LEU A 594 9.44 14.25 -30.03
CA LEU A 594 8.53 14.26 -28.90
C LEU A 594 7.71 15.55 -28.81
N ILE A 595 8.34 16.69 -29.13
CA ILE A 595 7.71 18.02 -29.09
C ILE A 595 8.08 18.83 -30.36
N LYS A 596 7.18 19.73 -30.75
CA LYS A 596 7.41 20.67 -31.84
C LYS A 596 8.03 21.96 -31.32
N PRO A 597 8.92 22.65 -32.08
CA PRO A 597 9.41 23.96 -31.72
C PRO A 597 8.24 24.96 -31.57
N ARG A 598 8.17 25.67 -30.44
CA ARG A 598 7.20 26.77 -30.28
C ARG A 598 7.85 28.09 -30.71
N LYS A 599 7.16 28.90 -31.51
CA LYS A 599 7.56 30.30 -31.73
C LYS A 599 7.42 31.05 -30.41
N ILE A 600 8.46 31.77 -30.00
CA ILE A 600 8.41 32.64 -28.82
C ILE A 600 7.52 33.83 -29.22
N THR A 601 6.25 33.80 -28.80
CA THR A 601 5.39 34.98 -28.88
C THR A 601 5.74 35.91 -27.73
N LYS A 602 5.76 37.23 -27.97
CA LYS A 602 6.12 38.27 -26.97
C LYS A 602 5.34 38.12 -25.64
N ASP A 603 4.12 37.60 -25.67
CA ASP A 603 3.26 37.41 -24.50
C ASP A 603 3.82 36.41 -23.48
N ILE A 604 4.65 35.43 -23.90
CA ILE A 604 5.30 34.46 -22.96
C ILE A 604 6.51 35.12 -22.28
N ALA A 605 7.21 36.02 -22.97
CA ALA A 605 8.33 36.76 -22.41
C ALA A 605 7.89 37.74 -21.30
N ASP A 606 6.70 38.33 -21.45
CA ASP A 606 6.16 39.27 -20.46
C ASP A 606 5.61 38.57 -19.22
N ARG A 607 5.04 37.36 -19.32
CA ARG A 607 4.67 36.54 -18.16
C ARG A 607 5.89 36.08 -17.31
N LYS A 608 7.02 35.80 -17.94
CA LYS A 608 8.26 35.48 -17.20
C LYS A 608 8.87 36.72 -16.49
N LYS A 609 8.65 37.93 -16.99
CA LYS A 609 9.11 39.18 -16.34
C LYS A 609 8.25 39.59 -15.13
N VAL A 610 6.98 39.20 -15.11
CA VAL A 610 6.07 39.50 -13.97
C VAL A 610 6.31 38.57 -12.77
N GLY A 611 6.76 37.33 -12.99
CA GLY A 611 7.07 36.37 -11.92
C GLY A 611 8.32 36.68 -11.08
N THR A 612 9.21 37.58 -11.55
CA THR A 612 10.47 37.91 -10.88
C THR A 612 10.44 39.22 -10.09
N ARG A 613 9.28 39.89 -9.99
CA ARG A 613 9.16 41.22 -9.34
C ARG A 613 8.31 41.27 -8.07
N THR A 614 8.15 40.21 -7.30
CA THR A 614 7.50 40.27 -5.96
C THR A 614 8.43 39.76 -4.85
N GLY A 615 9.48 40.52 -4.60
CA GLY A 615 10.33 40.44 -3.43
C GLY A 615 10.49 41.81 -2.77
N LYS A 616 9.41 42.42 -2.27
CA LYS A 616 9.50 43.54 -1.33
C LYS A 616 8.52 43.33 -0.18
N LYS A 617 9.10 43.38 1.03
CA LYS A 617 8.39 43.36 2.33
C LYS A 617 7.36 44.48 2.41
N PRO A 618 6.19 44.28 3.00
CA PRO A 618 5.26 45.36 3.33
C PRO A 618 5.65 46.01 4.65
N GLY A 619 5.83 47.34 4.61
CA GLY A 619 5.86 48.21 5.78
C GLY A 619 4.44 48.54 6.26
N ASN A 620 4.30 48.71 7.57
CA ASN A 620 3.10 49.10 8.29
C ASN A 620 2.46 50.40 7.78
N GLY A 621 1.15 50.36 7.55
CA GLY A 621 0.33 51.56 7.33
C GLY A 621 -1.14 51.26 7.47
N LYS A 622 -1.74 51.71 8.57
CA LYS A 622 -3.19 51.75 8.83
C LYS A 622 -3.92 52.62 7.79
N LYS A 623 -5.06 52.18 7.27
CA LYS A 623 -6.26 53.04 7.13
C LYS A 623 -7.49 52.25 6.67
N GLU A 624 -8.62 52.70 7.17
CA GLU A 624 -10.00 52.31 7.17
C GLU A 624 -10.70 52.08 5.81
N GLY A 625 -11.58 51.14 5.83
CA GLY A 625 -13.01 51.18 5.40
C GLY A 625 -13.34 51.35 3.92
N LYS A 626 -13.94 50.29 3.33
CA LYS A 626 -15.26 50.35 2.66
C LYS A 626 -15.57 48.98 1.99
N SER A 627 -16.72 48.46 2.34
CA SER A 627 -17.38 47.28 1.77
C SER A 627 -17.64 47.40 0.26
N ARG A 628 -17.31 46.33 -0.51
CA ARG A 628 -17.95 46.06 -1.79
C ARG A 628 -18.10 44.56 -1.97
N GLN A 629 -19.34 44.15 -2.12
CA GLN A 629 -19.78 42.80 -2.54
C GLN A 629 -19.17 42.43 -3.87
N VAL A 630 -18.63 41.20 -3.98
CA VAL A 630 -18.32 40.58 -5.26
C VAL A 630 -19.05 39.25 -5.34
N LEU A 631 -19.82 39.16 -6.41
CA LEU A 631 -20.66 38.05 -6.83
C LEU A 631 -19.86 36.79 -7.12
N SER A 632 -20.40 35.67 -6.68
CA SER A 632 -19.97 34.33 -7.00
C SER A 632 -20.30 33.96 -8.45
N GLY A 633 -19.27 33.65 -9.25
CA GLY A 633 -19.40 33.07 -10.56
C GLY A 633 -19.48 31.54 -10.50
N ARG A 634 -20.61 31.00 -10.90
CA ARG A 634 -20.86 29.56 -11.12
C ARG A 634 -20.10 29.06 -12.34
N ALA A 635 -19.33 28.01 -12.23
CA ALA A 635 -18.88 27.20 -13.35
C ALA A 635 -19.96 26.16 -13.72
N LYS A 636 -20.44 26.23 -14.96
CA LYS A 636 -21.40 25.27 -15.54
C LYS A 636 -20.67 24.03 -16.03
N GLY A 637 -21.08 22.86 -15.57
CA GLY A 637 -20.77 21.58 -16.19
C GLY A 637 -21.77 21.29 -17.32
N MET A 638 -21.27 20.86 -18.45
CA MET A 638 -22.08 20.36 -19.57
C MET A 638 -22.52 18.92 -19.31
N ALA A 639 -23.83 18.70 -19.32
CA ALA A 639 -24.46 17.38 -19.48
C ALA A 639 -25.37 17.45 -20.70
N GLY A 640 -25.15 16.52 -21.64
CA GLY A 640 -25.90 16.41 -22.88
C GLY A 640 -27.35 15.99 -22.67
N GLN A 641 -28.22 16.62 -23.41
CA GLN A 641 -29.66 16.33 -23.48
C GLN A 641 -29.91 15.18 -24.47
N THR A 642 -30.73 14.22 -24.06
CA THR A 642 -31.60 13.49 -24.98
C THR A 642 -33.02 13.58 -24.48
N GLY A 643 -33.89 14.07 -25.37
CA GLY A 643 -35.28 14.38 -25.06
C GLY A 643 -36.19 13.14 -25.01
N GLY A 644 -37.17 13.20 -24.14
CA GLY A 644 -38.29 12.29 -24.07
C GLY A 644 -39.50 13.00 -23.48
N ARG A 645 -40.54 13.14 -24.30
CA ARG A 645 -41.81 13.84 -24.02
C ARG A 645 -42.57 13.25 -22.81
N ARG A 646 -43.04 14.10 -21.92
CA ARG A 646 -44.12 13.81 -20.93
C ARG A 646 -45.49 13.97 -21.60
N PRO A 647 -46.47 13.10 -21.28
CA PRO A 647 -47.90 13.43 -21.43
C PRO A 647 -48.50 13.92 -20.10
N LYS A 648 -49.41 14.89 -20.23
CA LYS A 648 -50.22 15.48 -19.15
C LYS A 648 -51.30 14.50 -18.66
N PRO A 649 -51.81 14.65 -17.42
CA PRO A 649 -52.90 13.82 -16.91
C PRO A 649 -54.25 14.33 -17.35
N LYS A 650 -55.16 13.44 -17.67
CA LYS A 650 -56.63 13.70 -17.79
C LYS A 650 -57.33 13.22 -16.53
N GLN A 651 -58.15 14.11 -16.02
CA GLN A 651 -59.16 13.85 -14.98
C GLN A 651 -60.36 13.09 -15.57
N GLY A 652 -60.98 12.31 -14.70
CA GLY A 652 -62.44 12.21 -14.70
C GLY A 652 -63.04 10.86 -15.08
N GLY A 653 -63.89 10.34 -14.19
CA GLY A 653 -64.97 9.48 -14.55
C GLY A 653 -65.25 8.28 -13.65
N ARG A 654 -66.12 8.45 -12.66
CA ARG A 654 -66.83 7.39 -11.91
C ARG A 654 -67.61 6.43 -12.86
N LYS A 655 -67.64 5.15 -12.53
CA LYS A 655 -68.83 4.28 -12.26
C LYS A 655 -68.47 2.85 -12.67
N LYS A 656 -68.58 2.00 -11.86
CA LYS A 656 -69.37 0.98 -11.16
C LYS A 656 -68.44 -0.02 -10.50
#